data_ad3d7fba19ec16dd23a1cffd824dd4e6
#
_entry.id   ad3d7fba19ec16dd23a1cffd824dd4e6
#
_cell.length_a   1.000
_cell.length_b   1.000
_cell.length_c   1.000
_cell.angle_alpha   90.00
_cell.angle_beta   90.00
_cell.angle_gamma   90.00
#
_symmetry.space_group_name_H-M   'P 1'
#
loop_
_entity.id
_entity.type
_entity.pdbx_description
1 polymer ?
#
loop_
_entity_poly.entity_id
_entity_poly.type
_entity_poly.pdbx_seq_one_letter_code
_entity_poly.pdbx_strand_id
1 'polypeptide(L)'
;EGGNNIEPYGWGGIHYTNGIIYNLGIAFGDFPHAYGRAWFACKDSFTDKARFRFNISVNKDVKAVCGGVLDSVSRGETADTYHWTLNREIPTYLASMTVANFALMERNLQSIKGNVPLQVFYFHSDSAGVYRNFENFDSAFANMERLFGAFPFDRVGYCTTPQGSMEHVDNIAFVRSLASAFSPASQSVMVHEFAHSWFGNLMTCESAGDMWINEGWTTFTERLNLEAMYGSEYAKEHFRQKAEKVIANLPLQEGVFALSAVDSSRTYSSTVYDKGALVAMSLKAYMGDSLFYSSVRKLLNDFAYSNINSHTLRDSLSSYSGIDLTAFFDYYVFDTLMHHFAISEADFGNNSANIRIQSRTAGDENAFCGNARIPITFMDSDFRLCKRMIEDDGLEKMHSFSLPFTPVAAFLDMEEEFFDLTTDSYKVIKERGLCEFKNSYCRVFVHSCSDSLLVRGTLHWVGEKSDVVKYGVNRFSDKHYWSIEGINTENAEAEARFYYEVAISENAFDASLLSSYASIDSLMLFYRPNMGSEWEYVETAKPSSNKGYISTPLRKGDYIMAIGDRSAVGLLEQKAKEQNGIKIYPQPARDYLNIEFPRAEEDFVISVFDTLGRKVFSKEGKRGWDCMRLNFSLPSGSYVLDLRLGEGSVRQNFVVE
;
A
#
# COMPACT_ATOMS: atom_id res chain seq x y z
N GLU A 1 -44.25 9.75 -22.03
CA GLU A 1 -43.45 10.95 -22.31
C GLU A 1 -42.53 11.18 -21.09
N GLY A 2 -41.33 10.70 -21.16
CA GLY A 2 -40.29 10.94 -20.15
C GLY A 2 -39.51 12.20 -20.53
N GLY A 3 -39.52 13.20 -19.65
CA GLY A 3 -38.57 14.33 -19.77
C GLY A 3 -37.15 13.90 -19.52
N ASN A 4 -36.21 14.84 -19.68
CA ASN A 4 -34.82 14.64 -19.32
C ASN A 4 -34.75 14.48 -17.80
N ASN A 5 -34.57 13.24 -17.32
CA ASN A 5 -34.57 12.92 -15.90
C ASN A 5 -33.12 12.61 -15.47
N ILE A 6 -32.42 13.65 -15.01
CA ILE A 6 -31.05 13.62 -14.56
C ILE A 6 -31.06 13.84 -13.04
N GLU A 7 -30.25 13.08 -12.30
CA GLU A 7 -30.11 13.22 -10.85
C GLU A 7 -29.50 14.57 -10.44
N PRO A 8 -29.63 15.02 -9.16
CA PRO A 8 -29.23 16.36 -8.72
C PRO A 8 -27.80 16.77 -9.00
N TYR A 9 -26.82 15.84 -9.01
CA TYR A 9 -25.41 16.13 -9.32
C TYR A 9 -25.11 16.11 -10.82
N GLY A 10 -26.10 15.85 -11.67
CA GLY A 10 -25.95 15.89 -13.11
C GLY A 10 -25.27 14.68 -13.73
N TRP A 11 -25.11 13.56 -13.00
CA TRP A 11 -24.47 12.34 -13.49
C TRP A 11 -25.49 11.33 -14.01
N GLY A 12 -26.25 10.70 -13.11
CA GLY A 12 -27.17 9.62 -13.44
C GLY A 12 -28.40 10.09 -14.17
N GLY A 13 -28.98 9.22 -15.01
CA GLY A 13 -30.21 9.48 -15.73
C GLY A 13 -30.07 9.37 -17.23
N ILE A 14 -31.04 9.93 -17.95
CA ILE A 14 -31.05 9.98 -19.42
C ILE A 14 -30.68 11.38 -19.91
N HIS A 15 -29.68 11.43 -20.77
CA HIS A 15 -29.08 12.67 -21.26
C HIS A 15 -29.40 12.91 -22.73
N TYR A 16 -29.74 14.17 -23.06
CA TYR A 16 -29.89 14.68 -24.42
C TYR A 16 -28.89 15.83 -24.61
N THR A 17 -27.91 15.65 -25.44
CA THR A 17 -26.91 16.70 -25.69
C THR A 17 -26.41 16.65 -27.13
N ASN A 18 -26.50 17.74 -27.87
CA ASN A 18 -25.94 17.86 -29.24
C ASN A 18 -26.34 16.72 -30.19
N GLY A 19 -27.58 16.23 -30.13
CA GLY A 19 -28.05 15.13 -30.96
C GLY A 19 -27.66 13.74 -30.51
N ILE A 20 -27.11 13.62 -29.30
CA ILE A 20 -26.70 12.36 -28.66
C ILE A 20 -27.70 12.06 -27.54
N ILE A 21 -28.12 10.80 -27.45
CA ILE A 21 -28.92 10.29 -26.33
C ILE A 21 -28.14 9.17 -25.66
N TYR A 22 -28.00 9.20 -24.36
CA TYR A 22 -27.40 8.13 -23.57
C TYR A 22 -27.93 8.14 -22.14
N ASN A 23 -27.79 7.04 -21.42
CA ASN A 23 -28.08 6.98 -20.00
C ASN A 23 -26.82 6.61 -19.21
N LEU A 24 -26.79 7.06 -17.95
CA LEU A 24 -25.90 6.55 -16.89
C LEU A 24 -26.76 6.01 -15.76
N GLY A 25 -26.53 4.74 -15.41
CA GLY A 25 -27.44 3.95 -14.58
C GLY A 25 -27.34 4.19 -13.08
N ILE A 26 -26.36 4.98 -12.62
CA ILE A 26 -26.11 5.29 -11.20
C ILE A 26 -26.42 6.76 -10.93
N ALA A 27 -27.00 7.04 -9.76
CA ALA A 27 -27.14 8.39 -9.20
C ALA A 27 -26.23 8.53 -7.97
N PHE A 28 -25.46 9.59 -7.89
CA PHE A 28 -24.64 9.91 -6.70
C PHE A 28 -25.43 10.65 -5.63
N GLY A 29 -26.34 11.52 -6.02
CA GLY A 29 -27.11 12.38 -5.13
C GLY A 29 -28.58 11.95 -4.91
N ASP A 30 -28.99 10.82 -5.46
CA ASP A 30 -30.35 10.29 -5.32
C ASP A 30 -30.32 8.82 -4.85
N PHE A 31 -31.25 8.43 -3.99
CA PHE A 31 -31.30 7.11 -3.38
C PHE A 31 -32.59 6.38 -3.73
N PRO A 32 -32.56 5.06 -3.97
CA PRO A 32 -31.33 4.21 -4.07
C PRO A 32 -30.45 4.65 -5.25
N HIS A 33 -29.17 4.39 -5.15
CA HIS A 33 -28.18 4.76 -6.19
C HIS A 33 -28.46 4.12 -7.54
N ALA A 34 -29.02 2.91 -7.60
CA ALA A 34 -29.55 2.34 -8.84
C ALA A 34 -30.61 3.30 -9.45
N TYR A 35 -30.46 3.67 -10.73
CA TYR A 35 -31.21 4.77 -11.34
C TYR A 35 -31.86 4.38 -12.68
N GLY A 36 -32.25 3.13 -12.85
CA GLY A 36 -33.01 2.64 -14.00
C GLY A 36 -34.35 3.37 -14.17
N ARG A 37 -34.99 3.79 -13.04
CA ARG A 37 -36.21 4.57 -13.01
C ARG A 37 -36.17 5.88 -13.79
N ALA A 38 -34.98 6.36 -14.11
CA ALA A 38 -34.80 7.58 -14.88
C ALA A 38 -35.40 7.50 -16.29
N TRP A 39 -35.49 6.29 -16.87
CA TRP A 39 -35.93 6.14 -18.25
C TRP A 39 -36.90 4.98 -18.52
N PHE A 40 -37.06 4.04 -17.58
CA PHE A 40 -38.11 3.02 -17.64
C PHE A 40 -38.64 2.67 -16.25
N ALA A 41 -39.88 2.18 -16.19
CA ALA A 41 -40.47 1.78 -14.92
C ALA A 41 -39.85 0.50 -14.42
N CYS A 42 -39.16 0.58 -13.28
CA CYS A 42 -38.48 -0.56 -12.64
C CYS A 42 -38.40 -0.36 -11.13
N LYS A 43 -38.01 -1.42 -10.44
CA LYS A 43 -37.58 -1.37 -9.04
C LYS A 43 -36.08 -1.14 -9.01
N ASP A 44 -35.68 0.02 -8.51
CA ASP A 44 -34.26 0.36 -8.38
C ASP A 44 -33.66 -0.30 -7.14
N SER A 45 -33.14 -1.51 -7.34
CA SER A 45 -32.44 -2.31 -6.35
C SER A 45 -31.37 -3.13 -7.05
N PHE A 46 -30.21 -3.30 -6.42
CA PHE A 46 -29.16 -4.19 -6.93
C PHE A 46 -29.59 -5.66 -6.99
N THR A 47 -30.62 -6.02 -6.21
CA THR A 47 -31.16 -7.39 -6.14
C THR A 47 -32.27 -7.67 -7.14
N ASP A 48 -32.87 -6.62 -7.74
CA ASP A 48 -33.94 -6.76 -8.74
C ASP A 48 -33.29 -6.89 -10.12
N LYS A 49 -33.35 -8.07 -10.71
CA LYS A 49 -32.70 -8.42 -11.98
C LYS A 49 -33.72 -8.79 -13.04
N ALA A 50 -33.46 -8.38 -14.28
CA ALA A 50 -34.31 -8.64 -15.42
C ALA A 50 -33.51 -8.93 -16.69
N ARG A 51 -34.19 -9.54 -17.67
CA ARG A 51 -33.74 -9.63 -19.07
C ARG A 51 -34.35 -8.49 -19.86
N PHE A 52 -33.65 -8.01 -20.87
CA PHE A 52 -34.08 -6.83 -21.62
C PHE A 52 -34.24 -7.11 -23.11
N ARG A 53 -35.26 -6.50 -23.69
CA ARG A 53 -35.39 -6.32 -25.15
C ARG A 53 -35.57 -4.85 -25.43
N PHE A 54 -34.72 -4.30 -26.26
CA PHE A 54 -34.76 -2.91 -26.67
C PHE A 54 -35.21 -2.83 -28.12
N ASN A 55 -36.27 -2.03 -28.36
CA ASN A 55 -36.72 -1.72 -29.72
C ASN A 55 -36.68 -0.21 -29.87
N ILE A 56 -35.60 0.30 -30.45
CA ILE A 56 -35.28 1.73 -30.50
C ILE A 56 -35.41 2.24 -31.93
N SER A 57 -36.40 3.08 -32.18
CA SER A 57 -36.59 3.71 -33.47
C SER A 57 -35.86 5.05 -33.52
N VAL A 58 -35.02 5.24 -34.51
CA VAL A 58 -34.15 6.42 -34.66
C VAL A 58 -34.11 6.87 -36.12
N ASN A 59 -33.76 8.12 -36.36
CA ASN A 59 -33.52 8.63 -37.72
C ASN A 59 -32.39 7.85 -38.39
N LYS A 60 -32.39 7.81 -39.73
CA LYS A 60 -31.45 6.98 -40.53
C LYS A 60 -30.00 7.38 -40.44
N ASP A 61 -29.69 8.57 -39.99
CA ASP A 61 -28.35 9.12 -39.84
C ASP A 61 -27.64 8.73 -38.51
N VAL A 62 -28.38 8.09 -37.56
CA VAL A 62 -27.88 7.67 -36.28
C VAL A 62 -28.09 6.17 -36.04
N LYS A 63 -27.33 5.61 -35.09
CA LYS A 63 -27.44 4.22 -34.63
C LYS A 63 -27.91 4.19 -33.20
N ALA A 64 -28.78 3.25 -32.86
CA ALA A 64 -29.11 2.93 -31.49
C ALA A 64 -28.31 1.71 -31.05
N VAL A 65 -27.52 1.84 -29.98
CA VAL A 65 -26.71 0.79 -29.38
C VAL A 65 -27.22 0.53 -27.97
N CYS A 66 -27.49 -0.73 -27.66
CA CYS A 66 -27.97 -1.15 -26.35
C CYS A 66 -27.15 -2.32 -25.80
N GLY A 67 -27.41 -2.73 -24.57
CA GLY A 67 -26.88 -3.97 -24.00
C GLY A 67 -27.37 -5.21 -24.76
N GLY A 68 -26.58 -6.29 -24.71
CA GLY A 68 -26.90 -7.55 -25.38
C GLY A 68 -26.46 -7.61 -26.85
N VAL A 69 -27.14 -8.43 -27.65
CA VAL A 69 -26.83 -8.70 -29.07
C VAL A 69 -27.86 -8.01 -29.96
N LEU A 70 -27.40 -7.47 -31.09
CA LEU A 70 -28.29 -6.91 -32.11
C LEU A 70 -28.94 -8.04 -32.92
N ASP A 71 -30.22 -8.26 -32.72
CA ASP A 71 -30.97 -9.30 -33.45
C ASP A 71 -31.24 -8.88 -34.91
N SER A 72 -31.70 -7.64 -35.11
CA SER A 72 -32.04 -7.16 -36.46
C SER A 72 -32.21 -5.62 -36.48
N VAL A 73 -32.26 -5.07 -37.65
CA VAL A 73 -32.63 -3.67 -37.92
C VAL A 73 -33.78 -3.64 -38.91
N SER A 74 -34.95 -3.22 -38.46
CA SER A 74 -36.12 -2.97 -39.35
C SER A 74 -35.96 -1.63 -40.03
N ARG A 75 -35.84 -1.65 -41.38
CA ARG A 75 -35.67 -0.44 -42.19
C ARG A 75 -37.03 0.18 -42.56
N GLY A 76 -37.26 1.42 -42.14
CA GLY A 76 -38.45 2.19 -42.47
C GLY A 76 -38.15 3.27 -43.52
N GLU A 77 -39.16 4.07 -43.89
CA GLU A 77 -38.98 5.17 -44.86
C GLU A 77 -38.17 6.33 -44.23
N THR A 78 -38.50 6.75 -43.02
CA THR A 78 -37.90 7.89 -42.35
C THR A 78 -37.05 7.50 -41.13
N ALA A 79 -37.31 6.35 -40.51
CA ALA A 79 -36.64 5.87 -39.32
C ALA A 79 -36.31 4.39 -39.46
N ASP A 80 -35.24 3.98 -38.79
CA ASP A 80 -34.82 2.57 -38.61
C ASP A 80 -35.09 2.15 -37.17
N THR A 81 -35.53 0.90 -36.94
CA THR A 81 -35.72 0.34 -35.60
C THR A 81 -34.68 -0.74 -35.34
N TYR A 82 -33.88 -0.50 -34.33
CA TYR A 82 -32.88 -1.45 -33.85
C TYR A 82 -33.49 -2.36 -32.78
N HIS A 83 -33.34 -3.68 -32.94
CA HIS A 83 -33.85 -4.70 -32.05
C HIS A 83 -32.64 -5.39 -31.34
N TRP A 84 -32.50 -5.14 -30.04
CA TRP A 84 -31.45 -5.72 -29.23
C TRP A 84 -32.06 -6.64 -28.18
N THR A 85 -31.37 -7.75 -27.86
CA THR A 85 -31.75 -8.69 -26.81
C THR A 85 -30.61 -8.98 -25.87
N LEU A 86 -30.84 -8.75 -24.57
CA LEU A 86 -29.95 -9.11 -23.49
C LEU A 86 -30.58 -10.27 -22.70
N ASN A 87 -30.09 -11.49 -22.93
CA ASN A 87 -30.68 -12.73 -22.40
C ASN A 87 -30.20 -13.10 -20.98
N ARG A 88 -29.36 -12.28 -20.35
CA ARG A 88 -28.91 -12.47 -18.97
C ARG A 88 -29.74 -11.61 -18.04
N GLU A 89 -29.93 -12.14 -16.81
CA GLU A 89 -30.60 -11.38 -15.76
C GLU A 89 -29.59 -10.43 -15.11
N ILE A 90 -29.78 -9.14 -15.29
CA ILE A 90 -28.92 -8.07 -14.79
C ILE A 90 -29.71 -7.09 -13.93
N PRO A 91 -29.07 -6.42 -12.95
CA PRO A 91 -29.69 -5.29 -12.26
C PRO A 91 -30.16 -4.22 -13.21
N THR A 92 -31.27 -3.56 -12.87
CA THR A 92 -31.94 -2.57 -13.75
C THR A 92 -31.02 -1.40 -14.11
N TYR A 93 -30.12 -0.98 -13.24
CA TYR A 93 -29.20 0.13 -13.48
C TYR A 93 -28.15 -0.17 -14.56
N LEU A 94 -27.89 -1.43 -14.86
CA LEU A 94 -26.92 -1.87 -15.90
C LEU A 94 -27.53 -1.90 -17.31
N ALA A 95 -28.84 -1.71 -17.43
CA ALA A 95 -29.50 -1.57 -18.71
C ALA A 95 -29.10 -0.23 -19.37
N SER A 96 -28.74 -0.25 -20.66
CA SER A 96 -28.28 0.96 -21.32
C SER A 96 -28.72 1.11 -22.75
N MET A 97 -28.82 2.37 -23.16
CA MET A 97 -29.10 2.80 -24.50
C MET A 97 -28.24 4.02 -24.85
N THR A 98 -27.60 3.98 -26.02
CA THR A 98 -26.89 5.14 -26.55
C THR A 98 -27.25 5.35 -28.02
N VAL A 99 -27.58 6.58 -28.42
CA VAL A 99 -27.95 6.93 -29.80
C VAL A 99 -27.08 8.07 -30.29
N ALA A 100 -26.36 7.86 -31.36
CA ALA A 100 -25.59 8.88 -32.07
C ALA A 100 -25.18 8.42 -33.47
N ASN A 101 -24.54 9.32 -34.24
CA ASN A 101 -23.82 8.95 -35.46
C ASN A 101 -22.45 8.36 -35.12
N PHE A 102 -22.43 7.04 -34.89
CA PHE A 102 -21.23 6.30 -34.48
C PHE A 102 -20.50 5.63 -35.64
N ALA A 103 -19.16 5.71 -35.61
CA ALA A 103 -18.28 4.73 -36.23
C ALA A 103 -18.24 3.45 -35.37
N LEU A 104 -17.79 2.35 -35.94
CA LEU A 104 -17.65 1.06 -35.27
C LEU A 104 -16.23 0.53 -35.48
N MET A 105 -15.57 0.16 -34.42
CA MET A 105 -14.40 -0.73 -34.41
C MET A 105 -14.89 -2.10 -33.93
N GLU A 106 -14.60 -3.14 -34.76
CA GLU A 106 -15.04 -4.49 -34.43
C GLU A 106 -13.91 -5.50 -34.70
N ARG A 107 -13.75 -6.44 -33.77
CA ARG A 107 -12.87 -7.62 -33.92
C ARG A 107 -13.32 -8.73 -32.99
N ASN A 108 -12.80 -9.96 -33.17
CA ASN A 108 -13.06 -11.07 -32.27
C ASN A 108 -11.92 -11.22 -31.24
N LEU A 109 -12.30 -11.34 -29.98
CA LEU A 109 -11.42 -11.75 -28.88
C LEU A 109 -11.41 -13.27 -28.77
N GLN A 110 -10.23 -13.85 -28.51
CA GLN A 110 -10.10 -15.29 -28.28
C GLN A 110 -10.46 -15.60 -26.83
N SER A 111 -11.64 -16.18 -26.63
CA SER A 111 -12.11 -16.63 -25.31
C SER A 111 -11.87 -18.11 -25.11
N ILE A 112 -11.79 -18.56 -23.87
CA ILE A 112 -11.77 -19.99 -23.50
C ILE A 112 -13.06 -20.74 -23.91
N LYS A 113 -14.14 -20.01 -24.19
CA LYS A 113 -15.42 -20.57 -24.69
C LYS A 113 -15.62 -20.38 -26.21
N GLY A 114 -14.64 -19.87 -26.93
CA GLY A 114 -14.74 -19.55 -28.34
C GLY A 114 -14.53 -18.04 -28.61
N ASN A 115 -14.99 -17.56 -29.76
CA ASN A 115 -14.82 -16.15 -30.10
C ASN A 115 -15.88 -15.27 -29.39
N VAL A 116 -15.44 -14.15 -28.81
CA VAL A 116 -16.29 -13.10 -28.25
C VAL A 116 -16.10 -11.82 -29.07
N PRO A 117 -17.16 -11.23 -29.65
CA PRO A 117 -17.05 -9.97 -30.38
C PRO A 117 -16.64 -8.81 -29.45
N LEU A 118 -15.63 -8.04 -29.83
CA LEU A 118 -15.36 -6.71 -29.28
C LEU A 118 -15.95 -5.70 -30.26
N GLN A 119 -16.87 -4.88 -29.79
CA GLN A 119 -17.51 -3.82 -30.57
C GLN A 119 -17.40 -2.49 -29.82
N VAL A 120 -16.72 -1.53 -30.43
CA VAL A 120 -16.58 -0.18 -29.86
C VAL A 120 -17.26 0.82 -30.78
N PHE A 121 -18.34 1.41 -30.31
CA PHE A 121 -19.07 2.49 -30.99
C PHE A 121 -18.53 3.84 -30.52
N TYR A 122 -18.04 4.66 -31.45
CA TYR A 122 -17.32 5.88 -31.10
C TYR A 122 -17.61 7.02 -32.07
N PHE A 123 -17.37 8.27 -31.66
CA PHE A 123 -17.48 9.42 -32.55
C PHE A 123 -16.33 9.45 -33.54
N HIS A 124 -16.62 9.71 -34.82
CA HIS A 124 -15.63 9.66 -35.91
C HIS A 124 -14.34 10.44 -35.64
N SER A 125 -14.47 11.59 -34.93
CA SER A 125 -13.30 12.41 -34.53
C SER A 125 -12.35 11.73 -33.56
N ASP A 126 -12.79 10.70 -32.83
CA ASP A 126 -12.05 10.09 -31.71
C ASP A 126 -11.31 8.81 -32.13
N SER A 127 -11.37 8.49 -33.44
CA SER A 127 -10.85 7.25 -34.03
C SER A 127 -9.41 6.91 -33.57
N ALA A 128 -8.47 7.84 -33.68
CA ALA A 128 -7.07 7.60 -33.35
C ALA A 128 -6.87 7.23 -31.86
N GLY A 129 -7.56 7.92 -30.96
CA GLY A 129 -7.53 7.62 -29.52
C GLY A 129 -8.14 6.26 -29.21
N VAL A 130 -9.30 5.95 -29.79
CA VAL A 130 -9.98 4.66 -29.58
C VAL A 130 -9.09 3.50 -30.02
N TYR A 131 -8.53 3.52 -31.23
CA TYR A 131 -7.67 2.42 -31.70
C TYR A 131 -6.45 2.23 -30.80
N ARG A 132 -5.85 3.31 -30.32
CA ARG A 132 -4.71 3.24 -29.39
C ARG A 132 -5.09 2.72 -28.00
N ASN A 133 -6.22 3.14 -27.45
CA ASN A 133 -6.68 2.65 -26.15
C ASN A 133 -6.95 1.13 -26.19
N PHE A 134 -7.50 0.62 -27.28
CA PHE A 134 -7.85 -0.79 -27.40
C PHE A 134 -6.74 -1.67 -28.03
N GLU A 135 -5.56 -1.13 -28.31
CA GLU A 135 -4.46 -1.87 -28.95
C GLU A 135 -4.05 -3.14 -28.18
N ASN A 136 -3.90 -3.01 -26.85
CA ASN A 136 -3.48 -4.12 -25.95
C ASN A 136 -4.64 -4.76 -25.18
N PHE A 137 -5.89 -4.49 -25.56
CA PHE A 137 -7.06 -4.98 -24.83
C PHE A 137 -7.14 -6.52 -24.79
N ASP A 138 -6.65 -7.21 -25.83
CA ASP A 138 -6.62 -8.68 -25.87
C ASP A 138 -5.82 -9.27 -24.69
N SER A 139 -4.74 -8.61 -24.27
CA SER A 139 -3.95 -9.05 -23.12
C SER A 139 -4.76 -8.94 -21.81
N ALA A 140 -5.49 -7.85 -21.61
CA ALA A 140 -6.36 -7.69 -20.46
C ALA A 140 -7.51 -8.69 -20.46
N PHE A 141 -8.15 -8.90 -21.62
CA PHE A 141 -9.22 -9.89 -21.79
C PHE A 141 -8.75 -11.30 -21.43
N ALA A 142 -7.65 -11.75 -22.01
CA ALA A 142 -7.08 -13.08 -21.75
C ALA A 142 -6.64 -13.24 -20.30
N ASN A 143 -6.07 -12.18 -19.70
CA ASN A 143 -5.68 -12.17 -18.29
C ASN A 143 -6.89 -12.35 -17.37
N MET A 144 -7.98 -11.62 -17.58
CA MET A 144 -9.20 -11.73 -16.78
C MET A 144 -9.81 -13.13 -16.87
N GLU A 145 -9.91 -13.71 -18.06
CA GLU A 145 -10.41 -15.08 -18.23
C GLU A 145 -9.50 -16.12 -17.55
N ARG A 146 -8.19 -15.96 -17.68
CA ARG A 146 -7.22 -16.84 -17.02
C ARG A 146 -7.36 -16.81 -15.50
N LEU A 147 -7.59 -15.65 -14.92
CA LEU A 147 -7.67 -15.44 -13.47
C LEU A 147 -9.05 -15.78 -12.90
N PHE A 148 -10.11 -15.34 -13.54
CA PHE A 148 -11.47 -15.34 -12.98
C PHE A 148 -12.47 -16.22 -13.73
N GLY A 149 -12.05 -16.87 -14.80
CA GLY A 149 -12.93 -17.73 -15.62
C GLY A 149 -13.52 -17.02 -16.82
N ALA A 150 -14.22 -17.76 -17.66
CA ALA A 150 -14.72 -17.30 -18.94
C ALA A 150 -15.56 -16.03 -18.84
N PHE A 151 -15.41 -15.15 -19.82
CA PHE A 151 -16.25 -13.95 -19.97
C PHE A 151 -17.74 -14.32 -19.90
N PRO A 152 -18.53 -13.64 -19.05
CA PRO A 152 -19.88 -14.11 -18.72
C PRO A 152 -20.99 -13.68 -19.69
N PHE A 153 -20.71 -12.73 -20.61
CA PHE A 153 -21.71 -12.14 -21.49
C PHE A 153 -21.46 -12.50 -22.96
N ASP A 154 -22.30 -11.99 -23.86
CA ASP A 154 -22.32 -12.42 -25.25
C ASP A 154 -21.35 -11.61 -26.15
N ARG A 155 -21.00 -10.36 -25.75
CA ARG A 155 -20.02 -9.51 -26.42
C ARG A 155 -19.36 -8.54 -25.45
N VAL A 156 -18.17 -8.08 -25.77
CA VAL A 156 -17.57 -6.91 -25.12
C VAL A 156 -17.99 -5.67 -25.92
N GLY A 157 -18.97 -4.94 -25.44
CA GLY A 157 -19.48 -3.74 -26.10
C GLY A 157 -19.06 -2.48 -25.35
N TYR A 158 -18.56 -1.49 -26.09
CA TYR A 158 -18.29 -0.13 -25.60
C TYR A 158 -19.01 0.90 -26.42
N CYS A 159 -19.37 1.99 -25.78
CA CYS A 159 -19.94 3.14 -26.43
C CYS A 159 -19.34 4.43 -25.85
N THR A 160 -18.78 5.32 -26.69
CA THR A 160 -18.25 6.58 -26.19
C THR A 160 -19.37 7.55 -25.84
N THR A 161 -19.29 8.13 -24.63
CA THR A 161 -20.28 9.05 -24.08
C THR A 161 -19.69 10.43 -23.81
N PRO A 162 -20.44 11.52 -23.95
CA PRO A 162 -19.93 12.85 -23.62
C PRO A 162 -19.50 13.01 -22.16
N GLN A 163 -20.14 12.28 -21.24
CA GLN A 163 -19.90 12.32 -19.81
C GLN A 163 -19.93 10.91 -19.23
N GLY A 164 -19.04 10.64 -18.27
CA GLY A 164 -19.02 9.43 -17.47
C GLY A 164 -18.55 8.16 -18.19
N SER A 165 -17.92 7.30 -17.41
CA SER A 165 -17.73 5.88 -17.75
C SER A 165 -18.62 5.07 -16.82
N MET A 166 -19.15 3.94 -17.31
CA MET A 166 -20.12 3.14 -16.57
C MET A 166 -20.15 1.72 -17.12
N GLU A 167 -20.19 0.75 -16.26
CA GLU A 167 -20.07 -0.70 -16.51
C GLU A 167 -21.31 -1.37 -17.13
N HIS A 168 -22.13 -0.66 -17.87
CA HIS A 168 -23.33 -1.23 -18.49
C HIS A 168 -23.03 -2.53 -19.23
N VAL A 169 -23.86 -3.55 -19.04
CA VAL A 169 -23.63 -4.87 -19.66
C VAL A 169 -23.71 -4.78 -21.18
N ASP A 170 -22.63 -5.25 -21.83
CA ASP A 170 -22.46 -5.29 -23.29
C ASP A 170 -22.56 -3.92 -23.98
N ASN A 171 -22.63 -2.82 -23.25
CA ASN A 171 -22.65 -1.45 -23.78
C ASN A 171 -21.98 -0.47 -22.80
N ILE A 172 -20.77 -0.80 -22.39
CA ILE A 172 -19.95 -0.03 -21.44
C ILE A 172 -19.84 1.42 -21.94
N ALA A 173 -20.28 2.37 -21.12
CA ALA A 173 -20.03 3.78 -21.40
C ALA A 173 -18.54 4.08 -21.15
N PHE A 174 -17.89 4.72 -22.12
CA PHE A 174 -16.51 5.16 -22.00
C PHE A 174 -16.42 6.64 -22.33
N VAL A 175 -16.07 7.43 -21.31
CA VAL A 175 -16.09 8.88 -21.44
C VAL A 175 -15.18 9.35 -22.56
N ARG A 176 -15.70 10.21 -23.42
CA ARG A 176 -15.06 10.69 -24.65
C ARG A 176 -13.71 11.35 -24.41
N SER A 177 -13.53 12.09 -23.30
CA SER A 177 -12.27 12.73 -22.97
C SER A 177 -11.12 11.72 -22.78
N LEU A 178 -11.40 10.52 -22.28
CA LEU A 178 -10.46 9.42 -22.16
C LEU A 178 -10.36 8.60 -23.46
N ALA A 179 -11.50 8.38 -24.14
CA ALA A 179 -11.52 7.63 -25.36
C ALA A 179 -10.76 8.30 -26.52
N SER A 180 -10.82 9.64 -26.62
CA SER A 180 -10.12 10.42 -27.64
C SER A 180 -8.63 10.64 -27.34
N ALA A 181 -8.22 10.55 -26.06
CA ALA A 181 -6.84 10.66 -25.63
C ALA A 181 -6.24 9.26 -25.38
N PHE A 182 -4.94 9.14 -25.53
CA PHE A 182 -4.23 7.92 -25.14
C PHE A 182 -3.33 8.20 -23.95
N SER A 183 -3.57 7.48 -22.87
CA SER A 183 -2.70 7.50 -21.70
C SER A 183 -2.89 6.19 -20.91
N PRO A 184 -1.93 5.79 -20.08
CA PRO A 184 -2.15 4.68 -19.16
C PRO A 184 -3.35 4.87 -18.23
N ALA A 185 -3.65 6.12 -17.85
CA ALA A 185 -4.84 6.43 -17.05
C ALA A 185 -6.15 6.16 -17.82
N SER A 186 -6.23 6.49 -19.13
CA SER A 186 -7.40 6.17 -19.93
C SER A 186 -7.60 4.66 -20.09
N GLN A 187 -6.50 3.90 -20.19
CA GLN A 187 -6.56 2.44 -20.27
C GLN A 187 -6.88 1.82 -18.90
N SER A 188 -6.44 2.40 -17.79
CA SER A 188 -6.86 1.96 -16.45
C SER A 188 -8.38 2.02 -16.30
N VAL A 189 -9.00 3.15 -16.66
CA VAL A 189 -10.48 3.26 -16.64
C VAL A 189 -11.13 2.28 -17.62
N MET A 190 -10.60 2.13 -18.82
CA MET A 190 -11.13 1.19 -19.80
C MET A 190 -11.16 -0.25 -19.26
N VAL A 191 -10.06 -0.73 -18.65
CA VAL A 191 -10.02 -2.09 -18.09
C VAL A 191 -10.80 -2.21 -16.77
N HIS A 192 -10.97 -1.11 -16.02
CA HIS A 192 -11.84 -1.05 -14.87
C HIS A 192 -13.29 -1.35 -15.26
N GLU A 193 -13.86 -0.58 -16.19
CA GLU A 193 -15.22 -0.80 -16.67
C GLU A 193 -15.44 -2.20 -17.29
N PHE A 194 -14.42 -2.73 -17.93
CA PHE A 194 -14.47 -4.10 -18.46
C PHE A 194 -14.48 -5.16 -17.35
N ALA A 195 -13.69 -4.98 -16.31
CA ALA A 195 -13.55 -5.94 -15.21
C ALA A 195 -14.81 -6.05 -14.35
N HIS A 196 -15.66 -5.02 -14.35
CA HIS A 196 -17.01 -5.10 -13.78
C HIS A 196 -17.83 -6.26 -14.36
N SER A 197 -17.50 -6.77 -15.54
CA SER A 197 -18.17 -7.95 -16.09
C SER A 197 -18.14 -9.15 -15.13
N TRP A 198 -17.13 -9.28 -14.26
CA TRP A 198 -17.08 -10.28 -13.19
C TRP A 198 -17.54 -9.73 -11.84
N PHE A 199 -17.07 -8.54 -11.45
CA PHE A 199 -17.33 -7.91 -10.15
C PHE A 199 -18.27 -6.71 -10.32
N GLY A 200 -19.55 -6.91 -10.04
CA GLY A 200 -20.62 -5.93 -10.26
C GLY A 200 -21.70 -6.47 -11.18
N ASN A 201 -21.37 -7.01 -12.35
CA ASN A 201 -22.33 -7.44 -13.35
C ASN A 201 -22.71 -8.92 -13.24
N LEU A 202 -21.70 -9.83 -13.21
CA LEU A 202 -21.95 -11.26 -12.97
C LEU A 202 -22.36 -11.50 -11.52
N MET A 203 -21.57 -11.02 -10.58
CA MET A 203 -21.79 -11.07 -9.14
C MET A 203 -21.90 -9.62 -8.63
N THR A 204 -23.07 -9.25 -8.13
CA THR A 204 -23.40 -7.89 -7.72
C THR A 204 -23.45 -7.79 -6.20
N CYS A 205 -23.00 -6.70 -5.59
CA CYS A 205 -23.23 -6.46 -4.17
C CYS A 205 -24.74 -6.45 -3.85
N GLU A 206 -25.10 -6.90 -2.66
CA GLU A 206 -26.51 -6.97 -2.22
C GLU A 206 -27.09 -5.58 -1.95
N SER A 207 -26.27 -4.67 -1.46
CA SER A 207 -26.62 -3.30 -1.14
C SER A 207 -25.50 -2.32 -1.43
N ALA A 208 -25.83 -1.03 -1.49
CA ALA A 208 -24.84 0.05 -1.60
C ALA A 208 -23.82 0.09 -0.46
N GLY A 209 -24.17 -0.46 0.71
CA GLY A 209 -23.27 -0.56 1.86
C GLY A 209 -22.08 -1.52 1.65
N ASP A 210 -22.17 -2.41 0.66
CA ASP A 210 -21.11 -3.35 0.30
C ASP A 210 -20.50 -3.05 -1.09
N MET A 211 -20.59 -1.79 -1.54
CA MET A 211 -20.13 -1.39 -2.87
C MET A 211 -18.64 -1.68 -3.15
N TRP A 212 -17.81 -1.83 -2.12
CA TRP A 212 -16.42 -2.24 -2.28
C TRP A 212 -16.26 -3.60 -2.98
N ILE A 213 -17.31 -4.47 -2.93
CA ILE A 213 -17.32 -5.76 -3.66
C ILE A 213 -17.41 -5.51 -5.17
N ASN A 214 -18.14 -4.50 -5.60
CA ASN A 214 -18.15 -4.10 -7.01
C ASN A 214 -16.89 -3.30 -7.35
N GLU A 215 -16.70 -2.16 -6.70
CA GLU A 215 -15.71 -1.15 -7.07
C GLU A 215 -14.29 -1.46 -6.60
N GLY A 216 -14.13 -1.89 -5.35
CA GLY A 216 -12.83 -2.24 -4.80
C GLY A 216 -12.19 -3.44 -5.49
N TRP A 217 -12.97 -4.51 -5.74
CA TRP A 217 -12.46 -5.66 -6.48
C TRP A 217 -12.16 -5.32 -7.94
N THR A 218 -12.98 -4.51 -8.57
CA THR A 218 -12.71 -4.05 -9.93
C THR A 218 -11.47 -3.17 -9.99
N THR A 219 -11.29 -2.26 -9.05
CA THR A 219 -10.06 -1.45 -8.91
C THR A 219 -8.82 -2.32 -8.65
N PHE A 220 -8.94 -3.40 -7.86
CA PHE A 220 -7.86 -4.39 -7.72
C PHE A 220 -7.47 -5.01 -9.06
N THR A 221 -8.43 -5.30 -9.93
CA THR A 221 -8.12 -5.88 -11.25
C THR A 221 -7.39 -4.91 -12.18
N GLU A 222 -7.45 -3.58 -11.93
CA GLU A 222 -6.61 -2.62 -12.67
C GLU A 222 -5.13 -2.98 -12.52
N ARG A 223 -4.65 -3.31 -11.30
CA ARG A 223 -3.27 -3.77 -11.09
C ARG A 223 -2.92 -4.97 -11.93
N LEU A 224 -3.80 -5.99 -11.92
CA LEU A 224 -3.58 -7.24 -12.65
C LEU A 224 -3.55 -7.03 -14.18
N ASN A 225 -4.39 -6.16 -14.68
CA ASN A 225 -4.46 -5.84 -16.10
C ASN A 225 -3.33 -4.89 -16.54
N LEU A 226 -2.99 -3.89 -15.73
CA LEU A 226 -1.84 -3.02 -15.99
C LEU A 226 -0.52 -3.82 -15.95
N GLU A 227 -0.41 -4.81 -15.06
CA GLU A 227 0.72 -5.74 -15.06
C GLU A 227 0.82 -6.55 -16.34
N ALA A 228 -0.31 -7.09 -16.84
CA ALA A 228 -0.36 -7.85 -18.09
C ALA A 228 -0.07 -6.99 -19.34
N MET A 229 -0.41 -5.70 -19.29
CA MET A 229 -0.24 -4.76 -20.42
C MET A 229 1.12 -4.05 -20.39
N TYR A 230 1.66 -3.74 -19.23
CA TYR A 230 2.82 -2.84 -19.05
C TYR A 230 3.93 -3.41 -18.18
N GLY A 231 3.72 -4.58 -17.55
CA GLY A 231 4.66 -5.21 -16.65
C GLY A 231 4.49 -4.81 -15.17
N SER A 232 5.11 -5.62 -14.31
CA SER A 232 4.92 -5.57 -12.86
C SER A 232 5.32 -4.22 -12.24
N GLU A 233 6.45 -3.63 -12.66
CA GLU A 233 6.93 -2.39 -12.06
C GLU A 233 5.99 -1.20 -12.28
N TYR A 234 5.37 -1.13 -13.47
CA TYR A 234 4.37 -0.11 -13.77
C TYR A 234 3.12 -0.28 -12.87
N ALA A 235 2.65 -1.52 -12.73
CA ALA A 235 1.49 -1.83 -11.91
C ALA A 235 1.75 -1.54 -10.41
N LYS A 236 2.94 -1.86 -9.91
CA LYS A 236 3.37 -1.53 -8.54
C LYS A 236 3.36 -0.02 -8.30
N GLU A 237 3.99 0.77 -9.17
CA GLU A 237 4.03 2.23 -9.03
C GLU A 237 2.62 2.84 -8.99
N HIS A 238 1.70 2.35 -9.82
CA HIS A 238 0.30 2.80 -9.80
C HIS A 238 -0.39 2.51 -8.47
N PHE A 239 -0.13 1.33 -7.87
CA PHE A 239 -0.73 0.93 -6.60
C PHE A 239 -0.07 1.57 -5.37
N ARG A 240 1.23 1.87 -5.41
CA ARG A 240 1.90 2.70 -4.39
C ARG A 240 1.21 4.04 -4.20
N GLN A 241 0.83 4.69 -5.30
CA GLN A 241 0.10 5.96 -5.24
C GLN A 241 -1.28 5.81 -4.60
N LYS A 242 -1.99 4.69 -4.85
CA LYS A 242 -3.26 4.38 -4.18
C LYS A 242 -3.04 4.12 -2.67
N ALA A 243 -2.03 3.35 -2.30
CA ALA A 243 -1.70 3.07 -0.90
C ALA A 243 -1.36 4.37 -0.13
N GLU A 244 -0.50 5.22 -0.68
CA GLU A 244 -0.19 6.52 -0.10
C GLU A 244 -1.44 7.41 0.06
N LYS A 245 -2.30 7.45 -0.96
CA LYS A 245 -3.58 8.19 -0.90
C LYS A 245 -4.48 7.68 0.23
N VAL A 246 -4.62 6.37 0.37
CA VAL A 246 -5.45 5.75 1.41
C VAL A 246 -4.90 6.02 2.81
N ILE A 247 -3.59 5.99 2.99
CA ILE A 247 -2.96 6.19 4.29
C ILE A 247 -2.94 7.68 4.68
N ALA A 248 -2.47 8.54 3.77
CA ALA A 248 -2.14 9.93 4.10
C ALA A 248 -3.29 10.92 3.83
N ASN A 249 -4.08 10.71 2.79
CA ASN A 249 -5.01 11.72 2.30
C ASN A 249 -6.47 11.43 2.64
N LEU A 250 -6.94 10.20 2.42
CA LEU A 250 -8.35 9.86 2.59
C LEU A 250 -8.86 10.02 4.03
N PRO A 251 -8.10 9.68 5.09
CA PRO A 251 -8.52 9.95 6.46
C PRO A 251 -8.84 11.42 6.74
N LEU A 252 -8.14 12.35 6.08
CA LEU A 252 -8.36 13.80 6.20
C LEU A 252 -9.52 14.30 5.34
N GLN A 253 -9.75 13.69 4.17
CA GLN A 253 -10.74 14.13 3.19
C GLN A 253 -12.13 13.51 3.42
N GLU A 254 -12.16 12.23 3.71
CA GLU A 254 -13.38 11.42 3.79
C GLU A 254 -13.67 10.91 5.22
N GLY A 255 -12.70 11.03 6.14
CA GLY A 255 -12.72 10.39 7.45
C GLY A 255 -12.38 8.90 7.37
N VAL A 256 -12.38 8.22 8.52
CA VAL A 256 -12.08 6.79 8.63
C VAL A 256 -13.37 6.02 8.84
N PHE A 257 -13.63 5.00 8.02
CA PHE A 257 -14.83 4.16 8.10
C PHE A 257 -14.55 2.75 7.53
N ALA A 258 -15.40 1.80 7.94
CA ALA A 258 -15.35 0.42 7.47
C ALA A 258 -15.76 0.30 5.99
N LEU A 259 -15.30 -0.74 5.30
CA LEU A 259 -15.66 -1.00 3.90
C LEU A 259 -17.06 -1.63 3.75
N SER A 260 -17.56 -2.30 4.77
CA SER A 260 -18.90 -2.88 4.80
C SER A 260 -19.88 -1.99 5.58
N ALA A 261 -21.15 -2.04 5.20
CA ALA A 261 -22.22 -1.21 5.76
C ALA A 261 -21.96 0.31 5.64
N VAL A 262 -21.33 0.70 4.55
CA VAL A 262 -21.01 2.10 4.26
C VAL A 262 -22.28 2.94 4.18
N ASP A 263 -22.26 4.13 4.79
CA ASP A 263 -23.34 5.11 4.63
C ASP A 263 -23.54 5.49 3.17
N SER A 264 -24.79 5.67 2.76
CA SER A 264 -25.15 5.95 1.36
C SER A 264 -24.44 7.17 0.77
N SER A 265 -24.12 8.19 1.59
CA SER A 265 -23.37 9.37 1.13
C SER A 265 -21.91 9.08 0.79
N ARG A 266 -21.38 7.91 1.18
CA ARG A 266 -20.00 7.47 1.00
C ARG A 266 -19.83 6.27 0.06
N THR A 267 -20.93 5.77 -0.51
CA THR A 267 -20.94 4.56 -1.38
C THR A 267 -19.91 4.64 -2.51
N TYR A 268 -19.72 5.81 -3.11
CA TYR A 268 -18.77 6.04 -4.21
C TYR A 268 -17.56 6.90 -3.78
N SER A 269 -17.15 6.81 -2.52
CA SER A 269 -15.95 7.47 -2.02
C SER A 269 -14.68 6.78 -2.49
N SER A 270 -13.57 7.52 -2.58
CA SER A 270 -12.26 6.93 -2.91
C SER A 270 -11.82 5.82 -1.95
N THR A 271 -12.27 5.85 -0.69
CA THR A 271 -12.02 4.78 0.28
C THR A 271 -12.63 3.45 -0.19
N VAL A 272 -13.86 3.45 -0.71
CA VAL A 272 -14.53 2.25 -1.22
C VAL A 272 -13.76 1.64 -2.39
N TYR A 273 -13.26 2.46 -3.30
CA TYR A 273 -12.46 2.06 -4.46
C TYR A 273 -11.03 1.66 -4.06
N ASP A 274 -10.26 2.62 -3.55
CA ASP A 274 -8.80 2.45 -3.38
C ASP A 274 -8.46 1.57 -2.17
N LYS A 275 -9.07 1.79 -0.97
CA LYS A 275 -8.88 0.89 0.18
C LYS A 275 -9.46 -0.48 -0.12
N GLY A 276 -10.65 -0.54 -0.78
CA GLY A 276 -11.25 -1.81 -1.22
C GLY A 276 -10.32 -2.63 -2.11
N ALA A 277 -9.61 -1.97 -3.05
CA ALA A 277 -8.63 -2.63 -3.92
C ALA A 277 -7.40 -3.14 -3.16
N LEU A 278 -6.89 -2.35 -2.23
CA LEU A 278 -5.74 -2.74 -1.40
C LEU A 278 -6.10 -3.91 -0.47
N VAL A 279 -7.32 -3.94 0.05
CA VAL A 279 -7.82 -5.06 0.86
C VAL A 279 -7.99 -6.33 0.01
N ALA A 280 -8.54 -6.25 -1.20
CA ALA A 280 -8.63 -7.39 -2.11
C ALA A 280 -7.24 -7.92 -2.52
N MET A 281 -6.26 -7.03 -2.71
CA MET A 281 -4.86 -7.38 -2.96
C MET A 281 -4.24 -8.08 -1.73
N SER A 282 -4.46 -7.55 -0.54
CA SER A 282 -3.98 -8.16 0.71
C SER A 282 -4.61 -9.55 0.96
N LEU A 283 -5.89 -9.70 0.61
CA LEU A 283 -6.57 -11.00 0.69
C LEU A 283 -5.92 -12.04 -0.24
N LYS A 284 -5.51 -11.62 -1.45
CA LYS A 284 -4.73 -12.47 -2.36
C LYS A 284 -3.40 -12.90 -1.72
N ALA A 285 -2.64 -11.97 -1.14
CA ALA A 285 -1.38 -12.27 -0.46
C ALA A 285 -1.60 -13.19 0.75
N TYR A 286 -2.64 -12.92 1.54
CA TYR A 286 -3.01 -13.71 2.72
C TYR A 286 -3.35 -15.17 2.38
N MET A 287 -4.11 -15.40 1.30
CA MET A 287 -4.52 -16.73 0.86
C MET A 287 -3.46 -17.46 0.02
N GLY A 288 -2.60 -16.69 -0.64
CA GLY A 288 -1.71 -17.17 -1.69
C GLY A 288 -2.42 -17.38 -3.02
N ASP A 289 -1.73 -17.15 -4.13
CA ASP A 289 -2.29 -17.09 -5.49
C ASP A 289 -3.18 -18.27 -5.85
N SER A 290 -2.71 -19.50 -5.59
CA SER A 290 -3.43 -20.71 -6.00
C SER A 290 -4.80 -20.83 -5.33
N LEU A 291 -4.85 -20.65 -4.01
CA LEU A 291 -6.10 -20.74 -3.24
C LEU A 291 -7.00 -19.54 -3.52
N PHE A 292 -6.42 -18.35 -3.63
CA PHE A 292 -7.18 -17.14 -3.95
C PHE A 292 -7.92 -17.27 -5.27
N TYR A 293 -7.21 -17.49 -6.39
CA TYR A 293 -7.87 -17.55 -7.69
C TYR A 293 -8.80 -18.74 -7.85
N SER A 294 -8.49 -19.92 -7.25
CA SER A 294 -9.40 -21.06 -7.31
C SER A 294 -10.70 -20.78 -6.52
N SER A 295 -10.60 -20.16 -5.35
CA SER A 295 -11.75 -19.81 -4.51
C SER A 295 -12.60 -18.71 -5.13
N VAL A 296 -11.97 -17.68 -5.73
CA VAL A 296 -12.69 -16.58 -6.41
C VAL A 296 -13.40 -17.10 -7.66
N ARG A 297 -12.76 -17.96 -8.49
CA ARG A 297 -13.47 -18.58 -9.62
C ARG A 297 -14.69 -19.40 -9.19
N LYS A 298 -14.56 -20.14 -8.09
CA LYS A 298 -15.69 -20.87 -7.53
C LYS A 298 -16.78 -19.93 -7.03
N LEU A 299 -16.40 -18.87 -6.33
CA LEU A 299 -17.32 -17.83 -5.87
C LEU A 299 -18.12 -17.22 -7.03
N LEU A 300 -17.43 -16.75 -8.08
CA LEU A 300 -18.06 -16.16 -9.27
C LEU A 300 -18.98 -17.13 -10.00
N ASN A 301 -18.68 -18.44 -9.97
CA ASN A 301 -19.56 -19.45 -10.51
C ASN A 301 -20.82 -19.67 -9.65
N ASP A 302 -20.65 -19.81 -8.34
CA ASP A 302 -21.73 -20.12 -7.41
C ASP A 302 -22.70 -18.93 -7.23
N PHE A 303 -22.20 -17.70 -7.36
CA PHE A 303 -23.00 -16.47 -7.30
C PHE A 303 -23.22 -15.80 -8.68
N ALA A 304 -23.06 -16.57 -9.77
CA ALA A 304 -23.30 -16.05 -11.11
C ALA A 304 -24.74 -15.52 -11.25
N TYR A 305 -24.86 -14.29 -11.72
CA TYR A 305 -26.13 -13.56 -11.87
C TYR A 305 -26.92 -13.38 -10.56
N SER A 306 -26.23 -13.46 -9.42
CA SER A 306 -26.79 -13.35 -8.08
C SER A 306 -26.16 -12.17 -7.31
N ASN A 307 -26.53 -12.05 -6.04
CA ASN A 307 -26.03 -11.00 -5.16
C ASN A 307 -25.23 -11.59 -3.99
N ILE A 308 -24.33 -10.77 -3.45
CA ILE A 308 -23.46 -11.15 -2.33
C ILE A 308 -23.24 -9.94 -1.41
N ASN A 309 -23.06 -10.20 -0.11
CA ASN A 309 -22.61 -9.21 0.87
C ASN A 309 -21.26 -9.62 1.47
N SER A 310 -20.64 -8.72 2.24
CA SER A 310 -19.31 -8.93 2.82
C SER A 310 -19.21 -10.15 3.72
N HIS A 311 -20.24 -10.48 4.49
CA HIS A 311 -20.26 -11.69 5.35
C HIS A 311 -20.30 -12.98 4.51
N THR A 312 -21.18 -13.02 3.51
CA THR A 312 -21.27 -14.16 2.59
C THR A 312 -19.97 -14.34 1.79
N LEU A 313 -19.34 -13.24 1.38
CA LEU A 313 -18.03 -13.24 0.71
C LEU A 313 -16.96 -13.90 1.61
N ARG A 314 -16.83 -13.45 2.86
CA ARG A 314 -15.93 -14.04 3.87
C ARG A 314 -16.14 -15.52 4.03
N ASP A 315 -17.38 -15.91 4.33
CA ASP A 315 -17.74 -17.30 4.68
C ASP A 315 -17.53 -18.25 3.49
N SER A 316 -17.88 -17.78 2.28
CA SER A 316 -17.66 -18.56 1.05
C SER A 316 -16.18 -18.75 0.76
N LEU A 317 -15.38 -17.68 0.79
CA LEU A 317 -13.94 -17.77 0.56
C LEU A 317 -13.24 -18.60 1.63
N SER A 318 -13.63 -18.48 2.90
CA SER A 318 -13.12 -19.33 3.99
C SER A 318 -13.42 -20.82 3.72
N SER A 319 -14.66 -21.13 3.34
CA SER A 319 -15.08 -22.50 3.02
C SER A 319 -14.34 -23.08 1.82
N TYR A 320 -14.11 -22.27 0.76
CA TYR A 320 -13.48 -22.76 -0.46
C TYR A 320 -11.97 -22.94 -0.32
N SER A 321 -11.32 -22.08 0.46
CA SER A 321 -9.87 -22.11 0.66
C SER A 321 -9.43 -23.01 1.81
N GLY A 322 -10.32 -23.26 2.79
CA GLY A 322 -9.99 -23.90 4.06
C GLY A 322 -9.22 -23.00 5.03
N ILE A 323 -9.08 -21.71 4.72
CA ILE A 323 -8.45 -20.70 5.57
C ILE A 323 -9.55 -19.94 6.30
N ASP A 324 -9.48 -19.83 7.63
CA ASP A 324 -10.37 -18.94 8.38
C ASP A 324 -10.02 -17.48 8.09
N LEU A 325 -10.93 -16.78 7.42
CA LEU A 325 -10.77 -15.37 7.05
C LEU A 325 -11.48 -14.42 8.04
N THR A 326 -12.02 -14.92 9.14
CA THR A 326 -12.78 -14.12 10.11
C THR A 326 -11.97 -12.94 10.61
N ALA A 327 -10.77 -13.19 11.13
CA ALA A 327 -9.90 -12.12 11.64
C ALA A 327 -9.52 -11.11 10.54
N PHE A 328 -9.22 -11.56 9.32
CA PHE A 328 -8.91 -10.68 8.21
C PHE A 328 -10.07 -9.71 7.91
N PHE A 329 -11.30 -10.24 7.77
CA PHE A 329 -12.48 -9.43 7.47
C PHE A 329 -12.87 -8.51 8.63
N ASP A 330 -12.76 -8.99 9.87
CA ASP A 330 -13.09 -8.18 11.06
C ASP A 330 -12.23 -6.89 11.09
N TYR A 331 -10.95 -6.96 10.72
CA TYR A 331 -10.06 -5.80 10.76
C TYR A 331 -10.00 -4.98 9.49
N TYR A 332 -10.02 -5.61 8.30
CA TYR A 332 -9.85 -4.88 7.05
C TYR A 332 -11.16 -4.42 6.41
N VAL A 333 -12.27 -5.09 6.73
CA VAL A 333 -13.58 -4.87 6.08
C VAL A 333 -14.62 -4.32 7.04
N PHE A 334 -14.73 -4.89 8.25
CA PHE A 334 -15.77 -4.52 9.20
C PHE A 334 -15.36 -3.48 10.23
N ASP A 335 -14.06 -3.22 10.38
CA ASP A 335 -13.51 -2.21 11.27
C ASP A 335 -12.84 -1.06 10.50
N THR A 336 -12.50 -0.01 11.25
CA THR A 336 -11.84 1.19 10.74
C THR A 336 -10.32 1.15 10.94
N LEU A 337 -9.81 0.14 11.62
CA LEU A 337 -8.41 0.02 12.01
C LEU A 337 -7.49 -0.17 10.80
N MET A 338 -6.29 0.38 10.89
CA MET A 338 -5.21 0.17 9.92
C MET A 338 -3.98 -0.37 10.66
N HIS A 339 -3.40 -1.43 10.09
CA HIS A 339 -2.29 -2.17 10.70
C HIS A 339 -0.95 -1.66 10.24
N HIS A 340 0.04 -1.84 11.10
CA HIS A 340 1.44 -1.61 10.83
C HIS A 340 2.23 -2.82 11.30
N PHE A 341 3.12 -3.31 10.45
CA PHE A 341 4.05 -4.40 10.76
C PHE A 341 5.48 -3.94 10.52
N ALA A 342 6.38 -4.31 11.42
CA ALA A 342 7.79 -4.02 11.27
C ALA A 342 8.65 -5.15 11.86
N ILE A 343 9.83 -5.35 11.30
CA ILE A 343 10.85 -6.21 11.89
C ILE A 343 11.52 -5.41 13.02
N SER A 344 11.29 -5.83 14.27
CA SER A 344 11.93 -5.20 15.44
C SER A 344 13.30 -5.81 15.75
N GLU A 345 13.51 -7.08 15.39
CA GLU A 345 14.78 -7.78 15.58
C GLU A 345 14.98 -8.84 14.48
N ALA A 346 16.17 -8.95 13.94
CA ALA A 346 16.54 -9.98 12.98
C ALA A 346 17.90 -10.57 13.36
N ASP A 347 17.95 -11.89 13.54
CA ASP A 347 19.15 -12.67 13.78
C ASP A 347 19.34 -13.71 12.69
N PHE A 348 20.47 -13.66 11.99
CA PHE A 348 20.77 -14.50 10.84
C PHE A 348 21.82 -15.54 11.20
N GLY A 349 21.44 -16.81 11.11
CA GLY A 349 22.31 -17.97 11.31
C GLY A 349 22.64 -18.70 10.02
N ASN A 350 23.41 -19.78 10.13
CA ASN A 350 23.71 -20.62 8.98
C ASN A 350 22.44 -21.33 8.48
N ASN A 351 21.97 -20.96 7.29
CA ASN A 351 20.73 -21.44 6.68
C ASN A 351 19.47 -21.26 7.58
N SER A 352 19.47 -20.24 8.42
CA SER A 352 18.36 -19.96 9.33
C SER A 352 18.22 -18.47 9.63
N ALA A 353 17.02 -18.06 10.07
CA ALA A 353 16.78 -16.72 10.58
C ALA A 353 15.77 -16.77 11.74
N ASN A 354 15.99 -15.91 12.73
CA ASN A 354 15.01 -15.58 13.77
C ASN A 354 14.57 -14.13 13.57
N ILE A 355 13.30 -13.93 13.37
CA ILE A 355 12.72 -12.61 13.06
C ILE A 355 11.66 -12.29 14.08
N ARG A 356 11.78 -11.16 14.77
CA ARG A 356 10.76 -10.63 15.66
C ARG A 356 9.94 -9.60 14.91
N ILE A 357 8.65 -9.82 14.84
CA ILE A 357 7.69 -8.90 14.25
C ILE A 357 7.05 -8.10 15.37
N GLN A 358 6.95 -6.79 15.18
CA GLN A 358 6.13 -5.90 15.99
C GLN A 358 4.91 -5.49 15.17
N SER A 359 3.73 -5.70 15.74
CA SER A 359 2.45 -5.29 15.18
C SER A 359 1.91 -4.08 15.95
N ARG A 360 1.36 -3.11 15.24
CA ARG A 360 0.66 -1.94 15.80
C ARG A 360 -0.61 -1.68 15.01
N THR A 361 -1.51 -0.94 15.60
CA THR A 361 -2.74 -0.50 14.93
C THR A 361 -2.88 1.01 15.10
N ALA A 362 -3.16 1.73 14.02
CA ALA A 362 -3.45 3.16 14.11
C ALA A 362 -4.76 3.37 14.88
N GLY A 363 -4.70 4.20 15.92
CA GLY A 363 -5.84 4.51 16.77
C GLY A 363 -5.94 3.68 18.05
N ASP A 364 -5.38 2.47 18.10
CA ASP A 364 -5.28 1.65 19.31
C ASP A 364 -4.00 0.80 19.29
N GLU A 365 -2.98 1.25 20.02
CA GLU A 365 -1.67 0.57 20.09
C GLU A 365 -1.72 -0.84 20.69
N ASN A 366 -2.81 -1.19 21.38
CA ASN A 366 -3.00 -2.50 22.00
C ASN A 366 -3.90 -3.44 21.19
N ALA A 367 -4.51 -2.94 20.11
CA ALA A 367 -5.29 -3.77 19.21
C ALA A 367 -4.37 -4.58 18.30
N PHE A 368 -4.70 -5.85 18.14
CA PHE A 368 -4.02 -6.78 17.24
C PHE A 368 -5.00 -7.51 16.35
N CYS A 369 -4.67 -7.64 15.06
CA CYS A 369 -5.58 -8.20 14.07
C CYS A 369 -5.71 -9.74 14.10
N GLY A 370 -5.24 -10.41 15.08
CA GLY A 370 -5.30 -11.88 15.22
C GLY A 370 -5.00 -12.66 13.91
N ASN A 371 -4.08 -13.62 13.94
CA ASN A 371 -3.75 -14.47 12.79
C ASN A 371 -3.40 -13.72 11.48
N ALA A 372 -2.59 -12.67 11.57
CA ALA A 372 -2.07 -12.01 10.38
C ALA A 372 -1.14 -12.96 9.59
N ARG A 373 -1.26 -12.96 8.26
CA ARG A 373 -0.38 -13.71 7.36
C ARG A 373 0.36 -12.72 6.47
N ILE A 374 1.66 -12.55 6.72
CA ILE A 374 2.48 -11.48 6.15
C ILE A 374 3.60 -12.11 5.30
N PRO A 375 3.74 -11.73 4.03
CA PRO A 375 4.85 -12.17 3.20
C PRO A 375 6.19 -11.65 3.73
N ILE A 376 7.19 -12.52 3.84
CA ILE A 376 8.57 -12.14 4.14
C ILE A 376 9.52 -12.72 3.10
N THR A 377 10.46 -11.91 2.63
CA THR A 377 11.50 -12.31 1.68
C THR A 377 12.86 -12.25 2.34
N PHE A 378 13.54 -13.39 2.39
CA PHE A 378 14.95 -13.49 2.80
C PHE A 378 15.86 -13.36 1.59
N MET A 379 17.01 -12.74 1.78
CA MET A 379 17.99 -12.52 0.72
C MET A 379 19.40 -12.80 1.24
N ASP A 380 20.24 -13.41 0.42
CA ASP A 380 21.67 -13.59 0.70
C ASP A 380 22.54 -12.50 0.05
N SER A 381 23.84 -12.57 0.24
CA SER A 381 24.82 -11.61 -0.32
C SER A 381 24.86 -11.59 -1.85
N ASP A 382 24.42 -12.65 -2.51
CA ASP A 382 24.35 -12.78 -3.97
C ASP A 382 22.99 -12.40 -4.54
N PHE A 383 22.11 -11.79 -3.72
CA PHE A 383 20.73 -11.40 -4.04
C PHE A 383 19.80 -12.57 -4.38
N ARG A 384 20.11 -13.81 -3.95
CA ARG A 384 19.17 -14.93 -4.07
C ARG A 384 18.02 -14.76 -3.07
N LEU A 385 16.80 -15.04 -3.52
CA LEU A 385 15.58 -14.79 -2.76
C LEU A 385 14.97 -16.10 -2.24
N CYS A 386 14.42 -16.04 -1.04
CA CYS A 386 13.57 -17.09 -0.48
C CYS A 386 12.36 -16.47 0.20
N LYS A 387 11.18 -16.63 -0.40
CA LYS A 387 9.91 -16.14 0.17
C LYS A 387 9.37 -17.13 1.20
N ARG A 388 8.80 -16.59 2.27
CA ARG A 388 8.07 -17.31 3.32
C ARG A 388 6.84 -16.53 3.72
N MET A 389 5.96 -17.15 4.49
CA MET A 389 4.81 -16.51 5.11
C MET A 389 5.03 -16.51 6.63
N ILE A 390 4.84 -15.37 7.26
CA ILE A 390 4.74 -15.23 8.71
C ILE A 390 3.28 -15.45 9.08
N GLU A 391 3.02 -16.28 10.09
CA GLU A 391 1.72 -16.39 10.74
C GLU A 391 1.86 -15.77 12.13
N ASP A 392 1.38 -14.54 12.26
CA ASP A 392 1.51 -13.72 13.47
C ASP A 392 0.18 -13.62 14.21
N ASP A 393 0.22 -13.89 15.51
CA ASP A 393 -0.95 -13.92 16.39
C ASP A 393 -0.75 -13.09 17.68
N GLY A 394 0.18 -12.13 17.65
CA GLY A 394 0.51 -11.28 18.78
C GLY A 394 1.06 -9.91 18.41
N LEU A 395 1.09 -9.01 19.40
CA LEU A 395 1.64 -7.66 19.24
C LEU A 395 3.15 -7.66 19.00
N GLU A 396 3.84 -8.68 19.55
CA GLU A 396 5.27 -8.88 19.36
C GLU A 396 5.61 -10.36 19.45
N LYS A 397 6.12 -10.96 18.38
CA LYS A 397 6.40 -12.40 18.32
C LYS A 397 7.68 -12.71 17.54
N MET A 398 8.41 -13.72 18.03
CA MET A 398 9.58 -14.28 17.35
C MET A 398 9.20 -15.45 16.45
N HIS A 399 9.66 -15.39 15.20
CA HIS A 399 9.47 -16.43 14.18
C HIS A 399 10.80 -16.99 13.76
N SER A 400 10.93 -18.33 13.67
CA SER A 400 12.13 -19.02 13.26
C SER A 400 11.97 -19.67 11.89
N PHE A 401 12.95 -19.51 11.02
CA PHE A 401 12.92 -20.00 9.64
C PHE A 401 14.11 -20.89 9.33
N SER A 402 13.88 -21.99 8.62
CA SER A 402 14.91 -22.75 7.93
C SER A 402 14.94 -22.32 6.46
N LEU A 403 16.13 -22.00 5.94
CA LEU A 403 16.32 -21.40 4.63
C LEU A 403 17.31 -22.23 3.78
N PRO A 404 17.23 -22.14 2.44
CA PRO A 404 18.12 -22.89 1.55
C PRO A 404 19.52 -22.27 1.42
N PHE A 405 19.74 -21.11 2.04
CA PHE A 405 21.02 -20.38 2.06
C PHE A 405 21.15 -19.60 3.36
N THR A 406 22.36 -19.09 3.65
CA THR A 406 22.60 -18.17 4.76
C THR A 406 22.09 -16.77 4.39
N PRO A 407 21.02 -16.26 5.03
CA PRO A 407 20.51 -14.95 4.73
C PRO A 407 21.38 -13.83 5.32
N VAL A 408 21.34 -12.65 4.71
CA VAL A 408 21.97 -11.41 5.21
C VAL A 408 20.96 -10.29 5.38
N ALA A 409 19.74 -10.47 4.86
CA ALA A 409 18.64 -9.52 5.01
C ALA A 409 17.28 -10.24 4.98
N ALA A 410 16.29 -9.60 5.57
CA ALA A 410 14.88 -9.99 5.52
C ALA A 410 14.03 -8.73 5.29
N PHE A 411 13.03 -8.84 4.42
CA PHE A 411 12.16 -7.74 4.04
C PHE A 411 10.70 -8.19 4.13
N LEU A 412 9.87 -7.46 4.86
CA LEU A 412 8.42 -7.67 4.84
C LEU A 412 7.87 -7.16 3.50
N ASP A 413 6.95 -7.93 2.92
CA ASP A 413 6.18 -7.59 1.72
C ASP A 413 6.98 -6.92 0.59
N MET A 414 8.13 -7.47 0.23
CA MET A 414 9.00 -6.90 -0.82
C MET A 414 8.32 -6.76 -2.19
N GLU A 415 7.23 -7.50 -2.42
CA GLU A 415 6.46 -7.43 -3.67
C GLU A 415 5.27 -6.45 -3.60
N GLU A 416 5.06 -5.81 -2.46
CA GLU A 416 4.00 -4.82 -2.23
C GLU A 416 2.61 -5.38 -2.56
N GLU A 417 2.32 -6.56 -2.00
CA GLU A 417 1.05 -7.27 -2.18
C GLU A 417 0.16 -7.22 -0.93
N PHE A 418 0.65 -6.67 0.18
CA PHE A 418 -0.04 -6.59 1.44
C PHE A 418 -0.17 -5.12 1.88
N PHE A 419 -1.38 -4.70 2.23
CA PHE A 419 -1.65 -3.32 2.65
C PHE A 419 -1.47 -3.19 4.16
N ASP A 420 -0.51 -2.36 4.55
CA ASP A 420 -0.32 -1.91 5.92
C ASP A 420 0.03 -0.41 5.95
N LEU A 421 0.37 0.11 7.13
CA LEU A 421 0.78 1.51 7.31
C LEU A 421 2.25 1.73 6.94
N THR A 422 2.69 1.15 5.83
CA THR A 422 4.01 1.42 5.24
C THR A 422 3.90 1.80 3.77
N THR A 423 4.83 2.59 3.31
CA THR A 423 5.07 2.81 1.87
C THR A 423 6.56 2.69 1.62
N ASP A 424 6.93 1.87 0.66
CA ASP A 424 8.32 1.59 0.41
C ASP A 424 8.65 1.38 -1.07
N SER A 425 9.92 1.35 -1.36
CA SER A 425 10.47 0.84 -2.60
C SER A 425 11.94 0.48 -2.41
N TYR A 426 12.47 -0.38 -3.28
CA TYR A 426 13.87 -0.76 -3.24
C TYR A 426 14.54 -0.58 -4.60
N LYS A 427 15.86 -0.42 -4.59
CA LYS A 427 16.68 -0.32 -5.80
C LYS A 427 18.01 -1.05 -5.63
N VAL A 428 18.43 -1.72 -6.70
CA VAL A 428 19.80 -2.20 -6.84
C VAL A 428 20.60 -1.10 -7.53
N ILE A 429 21.60 -0.57 -6.83
CA ILE A 429 22.43 0.57 -7.24
C ILE A 429 23.80 0.05 -7.63
N LYS A 430 24.31 0.46 -8.79
CA LYS A 430 25.57 -0.02 -9.36
C LYS A 430 26.55 1.11 -9.67
N GLU A 431 26.10 2.36 -9.57
CA GLU A 431 26.90 3.52 -9.97
C GLU A 431 26.56 4.75 -9.14
N ARG A 432 27.41 5.76 -9.24
CA ARG A 432 27.21 7.06 -8.63
C ARG A 432 25.91 7.71 -9.13
N GLY A 433 25.15 8.31 -8.24
CA GLY A 433 23.96 9.07 -8.62
C GLY A 433 22.95 9.24 -7.50
N LEU A 434 21.88 9.94 -7.83
CA LEU A 434 20.73 10.14 -6.95
C LEU A 434 19.69 9.05 -7.22
N CYS A 435 19.35 8.31 -6.18
CA CYS A 435 18.27 7.33 -6.18
C CYS A 435 17.09 7.88 -5.36
N GLU A 436 15.95 8.06 -5.98
CA GLU A 436 14.72 8.51 -5.32
C GLU A 436 13.84 7.31 -4.97
N PHE A 437 13.34 7.30 -3.74
CA PHE A 437 12.33 6.38 -3.21
C PHE A 437 11.07 7.22 -2.97
N LYS A 438 10.33 7.50 -4.05
CA LYS A 438 9.30 8.55 -4.10
C LYS A 438 8.24 8.41 -3.01
N ASN A 439 7.63 7.23 -2.91
CA ASN A 439 6.54 6.96 -1.96
C ASN A 439 7.02 6.76 -0.51
N SER A 440 8.35 6.68 -0.32
CA SER A 440 8.97 6.65 1.01
C SER A 440 9.53 8.01 1.43
N TYR A 441 9.36 9.05 0.62
CA TYR A 441 9.82 10.40 0.94
C TYR A 441 11.29 10.47 1.36
N CYS A 442 12.12 9.57 0.82
CA CYS A 442 13.56 9.55 1.05
C CYS A 442 14.34 9.40 -0.26
N ARG A 443 15.63 9.71 -0.18
CA ARG A 443 16.58 9.64 -1.29
C ARG A 443 17.90 9.11 -0.79
N VAL A 444 18.64 8.44 -1.67
CA VAL A 444 20.03 8.08 -1.42
C VAL A 444 20.89 8.65 -2.52
N PHE A 445 21.91 9.40 -2.14
CA PHE A 445 22.91 9.90 -3.08
C PHE A 445 24.21 9.08 -2.90
N VAL A 446 24.58 8.32 -3.92
CA VAL A 446 25.80 7.53 -3.94
C VAL A 446 26.93 8.36 -4.54
N HIS A 447 27.97 8.63 -3.77
CA HIS A 447 29.18 9.33 -4.20
C HIS A 447 30.13 8.38 -4.96
N SER A 448 30.30 7.17 -4.42
CA SER A 448 31.07 6.08 -5.03
C SER A 448 30.54 4.73 -4.53
N CYS A 449 30.65 3.69 -5.36
CA CYS A 449 30.40 2.32 -4.97
C CYS A 449 31.43 1.40 -5.61
N SER A 450 31.89 0.41 -4.85
CA SER A 450 32.88 -0.59 -5.32
C SER A 450 32.19 -1.82 -5.91
N ASP A 451 30.93 -2.06 -5.57
CA ASP A 451 30.09 -3.16 -6.03
C ASP A 451 28.61 -2.78 -5.94
N SER A 452 27.74 -3.64 -6.47
CA SER A 452 26.28 -3.47 -6.37
C SER A 452 25.81 -3.48 -4.92
N LEU A 453 24.95 -2.55 -4.58
CA LEU A 453 24.24 -2.53 -3.30
C LEU A 453 22.73 -2.52 -3.54
N LEU A 454 21.98 -3.17 -2.66
CA LEU A 454 20.54 -3.02 -2.59
C LEU A 454 20.22 -2.06 -1.45
N VAL A 455 19.35 -1.09 -1.71
CA VAL A 455 18.77 -0.22 -0.68
C VAL A 455 17.27 -0.25 -0.81
N ARG A 456 16.58 -0.45 0.31
CA ARG A 456 15.14 -0.23 0.48
C ARG A 456 14.95 0.95 1.42
N GLY A 457 14.09 1.88 1.01
CA GLY A 457 13.60 2.96 1.86
C GLY A 457 12.15 2.72 2.20
N THR A 458 11.83 2.56 3.47
CA THR A 458 10.48 2.38 3.99
C THR A 458 10.08 3.59 4.82
N LEU A 459 8.94 4.17 4.52
CA LEU A 459 8.26 5.14 5.38
C LEU A 459 7.17 4.40 6.17
N HIS A 460 7.29 4.42 7.48
CA HIS A 460 6.28 3.91 8.40
C HIS A 460 5.36 5.08 8.78
N TRP A 461 4.07 4.96 8.45
CA TRP A 461 3.04 5.97 8.76
C TRP A 461 2.50 5.84 10.20
N VAL A 462 3.40 5.53 11.09
CA VAL A 462 3.22 5.52 12.55
C VAL A 462 4.43 6.20 13.17
N GLY A 463 4.20 7.01 14.19
CA GLY A 463 5.28 7.72 14.86
C GLY A 463 5.89 6.93 16.03
N GLU A 464 6.75 7.59 16.79
CA GLU A 464 7.26 7.05 18.04
C GLU A 464 6.17 7.12 19.11
N LYS A 465 6.25 6.23 20.11
CA LYS A 465 5.33 6.22 21.24
C LYS A 465 5.49 7.49 22.06
N SER A 466 4.39 7.98 22.63
CA SER A 466 4.36 9.24 23.39
C SER A 466 5.13 9.21 24.71
N ASP A 467 5.46 8.02 25.22
CA ASP A 467 6.23 7.81 26.46
C ASP A 467 7.75 7.87 26.26
N VAL A 468 8.22 7.92 25.00
CA VAL A 468 9.65 8.09 24.71
C VAL A 468 10.08 9.52 24.98
N VAL A 469 10.82 9.72 26.06
CA VAL A 469 11.33 11.03 26.48
C VAL A 469 12.83 11.09 26.33
N LYS A 470 13.34 12.13 25.67
CA LYS A 470 14.78 12.41 25.58
C LYS A 470 15.05 13.87 25.95
N TYR A 471 16.09 14.09 26.76
CA TYR A 471 16.48 15.46 27.18
C TYR A 471 16.79 16.35 25.96
N GLY A 472 16.27 17.59 25.99
CA GLY A 472 16.42 18.53 24.90
C GLY A 472 15.49 18.29 23.72
N VAL A 473 14.74 17.18 23.71
CA VAL A 473 13.70 16.88 22.72
C VAL A 473 12.35 17.24 23.31
N ASN A 474 11.59 18.08 22.61
CA ASN A 474 10.24 18.43 23.00
C ASN A 474 9.24 17.37 22.54
N ARG A 475 9.42 16.85 21.31
CA ARG A 475 8.54 15.86 20.72
C ARG A 475 9.23 15.16 19.56
N PHE A 476 9.10 13.85 19.45
CA PHE A 476 9.34 13.07 18.22
C PHE A 476 8.14 13.15 17.29
N SER A 477 8.32 12.79 16.02
CA SER A 477 7.20 12.64 15.09
C SER A 477 6.24 11.55 15.60
N ASP A 478 4.97 11.90 15.73
CA ASP A 478 3.87 11.02 16.10
C ASP A 478 3.17 10.42 14.85
N LYS A 479 3.64 10.78 13.65
CA LYS A 479 3.00 10.40 12.37
C LYS A 479 3.83 9.43 11.55
N HIS A 480 5.15 9.55 11.59
CA HIS A 480 6.00 8.71 10.73
C HIS A 480 7.46 8.65 11.22
N TYR A 481 8.13 7.60 10.78
CA TYR A 481 9.58 7.42 10.81
C TYR A 481 10.02 6.64 9.57
N TRP A 482 11.32 6.60 9.28
CA TRP A 482 11.87 5.87 8.13
C TRP A 482 12.72 4.70 8.59
N SER A 483 12.73 3.62 7.80
CA SER A 483 13.75 2.59 7.86
C SER A 483 14.54 2.55 6.57
N ILE A 484 15.87 2.49 6.69
CA ILE A 484 16.78 2.17 5.59
C ILE A 484 17.30 0.76 5.81
N GLU A 485 16.95 -0.12 4.88
CA GLU A 485 17.38 -1.50 4.85
C GLU A 485 18.27 -1.74 3.62
N GLY A 486 19.07 -2.79 3.62
CA GLY A 486 19.85 -3.08 2.42
C GLY A 486 20.91 -4.13 2.60
N ILE A 487 21.57 -4.45 1.50
CA ILE A 487 22.66 -5.41 1.37
C ILE A 487 23.85 -4.70 0.73
N ASN A 488 25.06 -4.98 1.23
CA ASN A 488 26.31 -4.42 0.73
C ASN A 488 26.37 -2.88 0.79
N THR A 489 25.62 -2.25 1.70
CA THR A 489 25.60 -0.78 1.83
C THR A 489 26.92 -0.20 2.28
N GLU A 490 27.77 -0.99 2.94
CA GLU A 490 29.14 -0.69 3.32
C GLU A 490 30.10 -0.54 2.13
N ASN A 491 29.74 -1.07 0.95
CA ASN A 491 30.54 -0.96 -0.27
C ASN A 491 30.38 0.41 -0.96
N ALA A 492 29.61 1.32 -0.38
CA ALA A 492 29.34 2.63 -0.95
C ALA A 492 29.63 3.76 0.03
N GLU A 493 30.21 4.84 -0.48
CA GLU A 493 30.17 6.15 0.15
C GLU A 493 28.88 6.85 -0.30
N ALA A 494 27.92 7.02 0.61
CA ALA A 494 26.60 7.51 0.27
C ALA A 494 25.95 8.29 1.41
N GLU A 495 24.95 9.10 1.06
CA GLU A 495 24.11 9.87 1.98
C GLU A 495 22.65 9.41 1.85
N ALA A 496 21.98 9.24 2.98
CA ALA A 496 20.51 9.17 3.07
C ALA A 496 19.94 10.57 3.28
N ARG A 497 18.83 10.87 2.62
CA ARG A 497 18.15 12.17 2.66
C ARG A 497 16.68 11.98 2.91
N PHE A 498 16.16 12.57 3.98
CA PHE A 498 14.77 12.45 4.45
C PHE A 498 14.03 13.75 4.20
N TYR A 499 12.87 13.63 3.56
CA TYR A 499 12.01 14.79 3.24
C TYR A 499 11.39 15.37 4.51
N TYR A 500 11.25 16.67 4.56
CA TYR A 500 10.45 17.40 5.54
C TYR A 500 9.63 18.49 4.86
N GLU A 501 8.45 18.77 5.40
CA GLU A 501 7.61 19.89 4.99
C GLU A 501 6.90 20.50 6.20
N VAL A 502 7.22 21.74 6.44
CA VAL A 502 6.83 22.54 7.62
C VAL A 502 5.86 23.65 7.22
N ALA A 503 5.05 23.44 6.20
CA ALA A 503 4.09 24.44 5.77
C ALA A 503 2.99 24.67 6.83
N ILE A 504 2.39 25.88 6.79
CA ILE A 504 1.30 26.30 7.70
C ILE A 504 -0.01 25.49 7.46
N SER A 505 -0.05 24.69 6.41
CA SER A 505 -1.19 23.84 6.07
C SER A 505 -1.30 22.65 7.02
N GLU A 506 -2.48 22.37 7.57
CA GLU A 506 -2.76 21.18 8.38
C GLU A 506 -2.47 19.85 7.65
N ASN A 507 -2.37 19.89 6.33
CA ASN A 507 -2.08 18.76 5.46
C ASN A 507 -0.59 18.65 5.09
N ALA A 508 0.30 19.50 5.61
CA ALA A 508 1.73 19.37 5.37
C ALA A 508 2.27 18.09 6.02
N PHE A 509 3.27 17.47 5.40
CA PHE A 509 3.84 16.18 5.80
C PHE A 509 4.23 16.12 7.28
N ASP A 510 4.82 17.22 7.83
CA ASP A 510 5.23 17.36 9.22
C ASP A 510 4.35 18.33 10.03
N ALA A 511 3.13 18.63 9.58
CA ALA A 511 2.26 19.61 10.23
C ALA A 511 2.03 19.32 11.72
N SER A 512 1.88 18.04 12.11
CA SER A 512 1.68 17.64 13.50
C SER A 512 2.93 17.86 14.36
N LEU A 513 4.11 17.73 13.77
CA LEU A 513 5.38 17.89 14.49
C LEU A 513 5.68 19.38 14.76
N LEU A 514 5.42 20.24 13.81
CA LEU A 514 5.71 21.66 13.87
C LEU A 514 4.43 22.46 14.12
N SER A 515 4.10 22.66 15.40
CA SER A 515 3.05 23.59 15.79
C SER A 515 3.42 25.02 15.35
N SER A 516 2.43 25.92 15.22
CA SER A 516 2.60 27.33 14.79
C SER A 516 3.63 28.15 15.58
N TYR A 517 4.19 27.62 16.65
CA TYR A 517 5.18 28.25 17.54
C TYR A 517 6.59 27.63 17.45
N ALA A 518 6.78 26.53 16.70
CA ALA A 518 8.09 25.92 16.55
C ALA A 518 8.87 26.54 15.38
N SER A 519 10.08 26.97 15.64
CA SER A 519 11.00 27.39 14.57
C SER A 519 11.49 26.16 13.81
N ILE A 520 11.65 26.27 12.49
CA ILE A 520 12.28 25.25 11.66
C ILE A 520 13.70 24.90 12.16
N ASP A 521 14.37 25.84 12.82
CA ASP A 521 15.69 25.62 13.44
C ASP A 521 15.66 24.56 14.56
N SER A 522 14.47 24.25 15.12
CA SER A 522 14.28 23.23 16.14
C SER A 522 14.17 21.81 15.55
N LEU A 523 14.04 21.66 14.22
CA LEU A 523 13.92 20.37 13.58
C LEU A 523 15.23 19.60 13.64
N MET A 524 15.19 18.37 14.13
CA MET A 524 16.31 17.47 14.35
C MET A 524 16.05 16.12 13.71
N LEU A 525 17.12 15.40 13.37
CA LEU A 525 17.08 14.00 12.93
C LEU A 525 17.69 13.12 14.01
N PHE A 526 17.04 12.00 14.28
CA PHE A 526 17.52 10.94 15.15
C PHE A 526 17.65 9.63 14.38
N TYR A 527 18.53 8.77 14.83
CA TYR A 527 18.83 7.47 14.27
C TYR A 527 18.85 6.40 15.35
N ARG A 528 18.45 5.18 15.01
CA ARG A 528 18.73 3.97 15.80
C ARG A 528 19.03 2.79 14.87
N PRO A 529 19.93 1.87 15.24
CA PRO A 529 20.28 0.72 14.38
C PRO A 529 19.15 -0.31 14.26
N ASN A 530 18.27 -0.40 15.23
CA ASN A 530 17.08 -1.25 15.26
C ASN A 530 16.06 -0.74 16.28
N MET A 531 14.83 -1.29 16.28
CA MET A 531 13.75 -0.85 17.17
C MET A 531 14.02 -1.08 18.67
N GLY A 532 14.92 -2.00 19.03
CA GLY A 532 15.34 -2.24 20.42
C GLY A 532 16.39 -1.27 20.96
N SER A 533 16.90 -0.38 20.10
CA SER A 533 17.92 0.61 20.45
C SER A 533 17.33 1.96 20.76
N GLU A 534 18.01 2.76 21.59
CA GLU A 534 17.64 4.13 21.85
C GLU A 534 17.92 5.03 20.64
N TRP A 535 17.13 6.10 20.49
CA TRP A 535 17.35 7.12 19.50
C TRP A 535 18.60 7.96 19.80
N GLU A 536 19.51 8.02 18.84
CA GLU A 536 20.73 8.84 18.88
C GLU A 536 20.52 10.09 18.01
N TYR A 537 20.98 11.23 18.52
CA TYR A 537 20.93 12.48 17.75
C TYR A 537 21.93 12.42 16.59
N VAL A 538 21.46 12.80 15.40
CA VAL A 538 22.32 12.94 14.21
C VAL A 538 22.63 14.41 13.99
N GLU A 539 23.89 14.76 14.08
CA GLU A 539 24.30 16.14 13.75
C GLU A 539 24.13 16.37 12.25
N THR A 540 23.28 17.34 11.91
CA THR A 540 22.96 17.68 10.52
C THR A 540 22.98 19.18 10.32
N ALA A 541 23.11 19.62 9.05
CA ALA A 541 22.90 21.01 8.70
C ALA A 541 21.49 21.47 9.11
N LYS A 542 21.36 22.71 9.51
CA LYS A 542 20.03 23.29 9.80
C LYS A 542 19.21 23.38 8.52
N PRO A 543 17.89 23.10 8.60
CA PRO A 543 16.99 23.37 7.49
C PRO A 543 17.04 24.83 7.07
N SER A 544 17.04 25.10 5.77
CA SER A 544 17.14 26.47 5.22
C SER A 544 15.84 26.97 4.61
N SER A 545 14.82 26.13 4.50
CA SER A 545 13.51 26.44 3.91
C SER A 545 12.41 25.60 4.55
N ASN A 546 11.15 25.98 4.31
CA ASN A 546 9.99 25.27 4.89
C ASN A 546 9.79 23.85 4.36
N LYS A 547 10.48 23.45 3.31
CA LYS A 547 10.50 22.08 2.82
C LYS A 547 11.84 21.75 2.18
N GLY A 548 12.24 20.50 2.26
CA GLY A 548 13.53 20.05 1.73
C GLY A 548 13.89 18.67 2.22
N TYR A 549 15.20 18.43 2.32
CA TYR A 549 15.76 17.18 2.77
C TYR A 549 16.82 17.41 3.84
N ILE A 550 16.78 16.61 4.90
CA ILE A 550 17.88 16.51 5.86
C ILE A 550 18.76 15.34 5.42
N SER A 551 20.07 15.59 5.30
CA SER A 551 21.06 14.61 4.83
C SER A 551 21.90 14.09 6.00
N THR A 552 22.25 12.80 5.94
CA THR A 552 23.18 12.12 6.84
C THR A 552 23.94 11.03 6.08
N PRO A 553 25.13 10.60 6.52
CA PRO A 553 25.76 9.42 5.96
C PRO A 553 24.81 8.21 5.95
N LEU A 554 24.81 7.43 4.86
CA LEU A 554 23.96 6.25 4.73
C LEU A 554 24.31 5.22 5.79
N ARG A 555 23.34 4.84 6.61
CA ARG A 555 23.43 3.74 7.58
C ARG A 555 22.11 2.96 7.55
N LYS A 556 22.18 1.64 7.71
CA LYS A 556 20.98 0.81 7.92
C LYS A 556 20.43 1.08 9.31
N GLY A 557 19.12 1.13 9.43
CA GLY A 557 18.39 1.40 10.68
C GLY A 557 17.27 2.39 10.50
N ASP A 558 16.69 2.82 11.61
CA ASP A 558 15.56 3.71 11.64
C ASP A 558 15.98 5.18 11.81
N TYR A 559 15.19 6.06 11.24
CA TYR A 559 15.37 7.51 11.30
C TYR A 559 14.05 8.19 11.63
N ILE A 560 14.07 9.15 12.54
CA ILE A 560 12.88 9.91 12.93
C ILE A 560 13.21 11.39 13.07
N MET A 561 12.25 12.23 12.71
CA MET A 561 12.34 13.66 12.99
C MET A 561 11.78 14.01 14.36
N ALA A 562 12.37 15.02 14.98
CA ALA A 562 11.95 15.55 16.27
C ALA A 562 12.12 17.07 16.29
N ILE A 563 11.46 17.71 17.24
CA ILE A 563 11.67 19.13 17.55
C ILE A 563 12.21 19.30 18.96
N GLY A 564 13.08 20.29 19.17
CA GLY A 564 13.65 20.57 20.49
C GLY A 564 14.79 21.59 20.42
N ASP A 565 15.61 21.59 21.46
CA ASP A 565 16.81 22.42 21.56
C ASP A 565 18.04 21.64 21.08
N ARG A 566 18.45 21.90 19.83
CA ARG A 566 19.62 21.26 19.20
C ARG A 566 20.90 21.44 20.02
N SER A 567 21.05 22.58 20.71
CA SER A 567 22.25 22.87 21.50
C SER A 567 22.28 22.01 22.78
N ALA A 568 21.15 21.85 23.43
CA ALA A 568 21.03 21.01 24.63
C ALA A 568 21.29 19.52 24.32
N VAL A 569 20.71 19.01 23.22
CA VAL A 569 20.92 17.62 22.77
C VAL A 569 22.38 17.40 22.37
N GLY A 570 22.97 18.29 21.55
CA GLY A 570 24.34 18.17 21.08
C GLY A 570 25.39 18.21 22.23
N LEU A 571 25.18 19.05 23.24
CA LEU A 571 26.06 19.13 24.40
C LEU A 571 26.05 17.85 25.24
N LEU A 572 24.89 17.20 25.39
CA LEU A 572 24.82 15.92 26.12
C LEU A 572 25.48 14.77 25.36
N GLU A 573 25.28 14.69 24.05
CA GLU A 573 25.93 13.65 23.26
C GLU A 573 27.46 13.86 23.18
N GLN A 574 27.91 15.11 23.11
CA GLN A 574 29.32 15.41 23.18
C GLN A 574 29.90 15.03 24.55
N LYS A 575 29.20 15.35 25.65
CA LYS A 575 29.60 14.89 27.00
C LYS A 575 29.54 13.38 27.15
N ALA A 576 28.52 12.70 26.56
CA ALA A 576 28.43 11.25 26.56
C ALA A 576 29.55 10.60 25.72
N LYS A 577 29.92 11.19 24.57
CA LYS A 577 31.08 10.76 23.77
C LYS A 577 32.40 11.03 24.49
N GLU A 578 32.52 12.14 25.19
CA GLU A 578 33.68 12.47 26.02
C GLU A 578 33.75 11.57 27.27
N GLN A 579 32.60 11.20 27.87
CA GLN A 579 32.50 10.25 28.98
C GLN A 579 32.70 8.79 28.56
N ASN A 580 32.30 8.42 27.33
CA ASN A 580 32.55 7.11 26.73
C ASN A 580 33.98 6.94 26.14
N GLY A 581 34.90 7.82 26.47
CA GLY A 581 36.33 7.69 26.15
C GLY A 581 37.05 6.48 26.82
N ILE A 582 36.26 5.49 27.29
CA ILE A 582 36.79 4.25 27.83
C ILE A 582 36.94 3.23 26.71
N LYS A 583 38.16 2.74 26.52
CA LYS A 583 38.43 1.57 25.69
C LYS A 583 38.78 0.40 26.56
N ILE A 584 38.20 -0.75 26.31
CA ILE A 584 38.50 -1.99 26.99
C ILE A 584 38.90 -3.06 26.00
N TYR A 585 40.04 -3.73 26.29
CA TYR A 585 40.57 -4.82 25.44
C TYR A 585 41.47 -5.77 26.24
N PRO A 586 41.62 -7.05 25.80
CA PRO A 586 40.96 -7.70 24.68
C PRO A 586 39.45 -7.94 24.92
N GLN A 587 38.72 -8.13 23.84
CA GLN A 587 37.30 -8.57 23.86
C GLN A 587 37.14 -9.77 22.93
N PRO A 588 36.77 -10.95 23.43
CA PRO A 588 36.59 -11.35 24.83
C PRO A 588 37.87 -11.29 25.66
N ALA A 589 37.72 -11.08 26.98
CA ALA A 589 38.81 -11.13 27.95
C ALA A 589 38.99 -12.57 28.44
N ARG A 590 40.22 -12.92 28.91
CA ARG A 590 40.47 -14.22 29.57
C ARG A 590 40.83 -14.04 31.04
N ASP A 591 42.02 -13.56 31.32
CA ASP A 591 42.56 -13.38 32.66
C ASP A 591 42.92 -11.93 32.99
N TYR A 592 42.75 -11.04 31.98
CA TYR A 592 42.97 -9.61 32.14
C TYR A 592 42.12 -8.79 31.19
N LEU A 593 41.95 -7.50 31.54
CA LEU A 593 41.32 -6.46 30.74
C LEU A 593 42.13 -5.17 30.89
N ASN A 594 42.58 -4.58 29.79
CA ASN A 594 43.11 -3.23 29.77
C ASN A 594 41.99 -2.24 29.59
N ILE A 595 42.05 -1.15 30.32
CA ILE A 595 41.06 -0.08 30.28
C ILE A 595 41.85 1.20 30.04
N GLU A 596 41.53 1.89 28.95
CA GLU A 596 41.95 3.27 28.66
C GLU A 596 40.79 4.22 28.96
N PHE A 597 41.03 5.32 29.61
CA PHE A 597 40.03 6.29 30.02
C PHE A 597 40.60 7.71 30.06
N PRO A 598 39.80 8.77 30.05
CA PRO A 598 40.27 10.14 30.22
C PRO A 598 41.08 10.27 31.51
N ARG A 599 42.16 11.05 31.47
CA ARG A 599 43.08 11.20 32.61
C ARG A 599 42.30 11.57 33.86
N ALA A 600 42.39 10.74 34.89
CA ALA A 600 41.68 10.89 36.13
C ALA A 600 42.15 12.15 36.90
N GLU A 601 41.22 13.01 37.26
CA GLU A 601 41.50 14.22 38.04
C GLU A 601 41.52 13.98 39.55
N GLU A 602 40.95 12.83 39.99
CA GLU A 602 40.85 12.38 41.38
C GLU A 602 41.21 10.87 41.45
N ASP A 603 41.32 10.37 42.71
CA ASP A 603 41.41 8.92 42.96
C ASP A 603 40.05 8.28 42.55
N PHE A 604 40.07 7.10 41.96
CA PHE A 604 38.92 6.47 41.38
C PHE A 604 38.82 4.97 41.69
N VAL A 605 37.62 4.40 41.44
CA VAL A 605 37.35 2.97 41.67
C VAL A 605 36.75 2.36 40.39
N ILE A 606 37.31 1.24 39.99
CA ILE A 606 36.71 0.35 38.95
C ILE A 606 36.09 -0.83 39.70
N SER A 607 34.83 -1.11 39.36
CA SER A 607 34.09 -2.27 39.85
C SER A 607 33.61 -3.12 38.68
N VAL A 608 33.59 -4.43 38.85
CA VAL A 608 32.99 -5.37 37.85
C VAL A 608 31.83 -6.07 38.52
N PHE A 609 30.73 -6.15 37.79
CA PHE A 609 29.49 -6.79 38.22
C PHE A 609 29.12 -7.93 37.27
N ASP A 610 28.54 -9.01 37.80
CA ASP A 610 27.94 -10.06 37.01
C ASP A 610 26.53 -9.65 36.52
N THR A 611 25.90 -10.49 35.69
CA THR A 611 24.55 -10.26 35.14
C THR A 611 23.44 -10.18 36.20
N LEU A 612 23.72 -10.61 37.44
CA LEU A 612 22.80 -10.49 38.57
C LEU A 612 23.04 -9.20 39.40
N GLY A 613 23.95 -8.32 38.96
CA GLY A 613 24.31 -7.09 39.66
C GLY A 613 25.21 -7.28 40.89
N ARG A 614 25.75 -8.46 41.09
CA ARG A 614 26.68 -8.72 42.19
C ARG A 614 28.08 -8.25 41.80
N LYS A 615 28.75 -7.48 42.68
CA LYS A 615 30.09 -7.02 42.52
C LYS A 615 31.05 -8.23 42.64
N VAL A 616 31.77 -8.56 41.58
CA VAL A 616 32.67 -9.71 41.48
C VAL A 616 34.16 -9.31 41.52
N PHE A 617 34.45 -8.03 41.23
CA PHE A 617 35.82 -7.50 41.28
C PHE A 617 35.77 -5.99 41.55
N SER A 618 36.80 -5.46 42.21
CA SER A 618 36.99 -4.02 42.39
C SER A 618 38.47 -3.69 42.51
N LYS A 619 38.88 -2.53 41.98
CA LYS A 619 40.26 -2.03 42.07
C LYS A 619 40.26 -0.52 42.11
N GLU A 620 41.08 0.04 43.03
CA GLU A 620 41.30 1.46 43.15
C GLU A 620 42.39 1.94 42.21
N GLY A 621 42.22 3.14 41.65
CA GLY A 621 43.22 3.84 40.83
C GLY A 621 43.50 5.22 41.40
N LYS A 622 44.59 5.82 40.94
CA LYS A 622 45.08 7.09 41.46
C LYS A 622 44.89 8.22 40.44
N ARG A 623 44.72 9.43 40.96
CA ARG A 623 44.74 10.66 40.20
C ARG A 623 45.95 10.68 39.23
N GLY A 624 45.67 11.14 38.02
CA GLY A 624 46.65 11.29 36.96
C GLY A 624 46.84 10.05 36.06
N TRP A 625 46.18 8.92 36.37
CA TRP A 625 46.16 7.75 35.50
C TRP A 625 45.16 7.96 34.35
N ASP A 626 45.49 7.38 33.21
CA ASP A 626 44.67 7.37 31.99
C ASP A 626 44.48 5.96 31.43
N CYS A 627 45.09 4.96 32.08
CA CYS A 627 44.91 3.56 31.76
C CYS A 627 45.08 2.68 33.01
N MET A 628 44.47 1.49 32.98
CA MET A 628 44.64 0.47 34.01
C MET A 628 44.48 -0.94 33.44
N ARG A 629 45.29 -1.85 33.92
CA ARG A 629 45.12 -3.28 33.68
C ARG A 629 44.46 -3.94 34.88
N LEU A 630 43.30 -4.57 34.66
CA LEU A 630 42.66 -5.46 35.62
C LEU A 630 43.14 -6.89 35.32
N ASN A 631 43.67 -7.58 36.35
CA ASN A 631 43.90 -9.02 36.26
C ASN A 631 42.90 -9.69 37.17
N PHE A 632 42.16 -10.67 36.66
CA PHE A 632 41.09 -11.35 37.37
C PHE A 632 41.00 -12.83 36.97
N SER A 633 40.32 -13.62 37.80
CA SER A 633 39.92 -14.98 37.46
C SER A 633 38.40 -15.03 37.63
N LEU A 634 37.72 -14.74 36.54
CA LEU A 634 36.26 -14.74 36.48
C LEU A 634 35.77 -15.90 35.61
N PRO A 635 34.66 -16.56 35.93
CA PRO A 635 34.06 -17.56 35.06
C PRO A 635 33.69 -16.96 33.69
N SER A 636 33.64 -17.81 32.65
CA SER A 636 33.15 -17.40 31.34
C SER A 636 31.73 -16.86 31.42
N GLY A 637 31.48 -15.69 30.84
CA GLY A 637 30.21 -15.01 30.93
C GLY A 637 30.28 -13.53 30.61
N SER A 638 29.11 -12.86 30.67
CA SER A 638 28.98 -11.42 30.45
C SER A 638 29.10 -10.67 31.77
N TYR A 639 29.81 -9.54 31.74
CA TYR A 639 30.06 -8.70 32.91
C TYR A 639 29.87 -7.22 32.56
N VAL A 640 29.61 -6.40 33.59
CA VAL A 640 29.53 -4.93 33.48
C VAL A 640 30.70 -4.33 34.27
N LEU A 641 31.52 -3.54 33.60
CA LEU A 641 32.54 -2.69 34.21
C LEU A 641 31.88 -1.34 34.57
N ASP A 642 32.07 -0.88 35.80
CA ASP A 642 31.64 0.43 36.32
C ASP A 642 32.89 1.19 36.78
N LEU A 643 33.28 2.22 36.01
CA LEU A 643 34.36 3.13 36.35
C LEU A 643 33.76 4.43 36.91
N ARG A 644 34.15 4.77 38.14
CA ARG A 644 33.73 6.01 38.79
C ARG A 644 34.86 7.00 38.85
N LEU A 645 34.70 8.11 38.13
CA LEU A 645 35.61 9.25 38.09
C LEU A 645 34.88 10.50 38.64
N GLY A 646 35.24 10.92 39.84
CA GLY A 646 34.53 12.00 40.53
C GLY A 646 33.09 11.66 40.83
N GLU A 647 32.18 12.59 40.53
CA GLU A 647 30.72 12.38 40.68
C GLU A 647 30.12 11.55 39.53
N GLY A 648 30.85 11.29 38.42
CA GLY A 648 30.40 10.54 37.27
C GLY A 648 30.72 9.04 37.33
N SER A 649 29.87 8.20 36.77
CA SER A 649 30.17 6.79 36.52
C SER A 649 29.96 6.42 35.06
N VAL A 650 30.89 5.61 34.52
CA VAL A 650 30.77 5.09 33.15
C VAL A 650 30.74 3.56 33.22
N ARG A 651 29.76 2.97 32.54
CA ARG A 651 29.54 1.52 32.50
C ARG A 651 29.76 0.98 31.11
N GLN A 652 30.46 -0.14 31.02
CA GLN A 652 30.70 -0.84 29.76
C GLN A 652 30.62 -2.35 29.94
N ASN A 653 29.93 -3.01 29.03
CA ASN A 653 29.78 -4.46 29.00
C ASN A 653 31.06 -5.11 28.43
N PHE A 654 31.45 -6.29 28.95
CA PHE A 654 32.48 -7.12 28.37
C PHE A 654 32.22 -8.61 28.62
N VAL A 655 32.86 -9.44 27.82
CA VAL A 655 32.72 -10.89 27.88
C VAL A 655 34.04 -11.49 28.32
N VAL A 656 33.98 -12.49 29.21
CA VAL A 656 35.09 -13.34 29.63
C VAL A 656 34.92 -14.73 29.01
N GLU A 657 35.97 -15.24 28.33
CA GLU A 657 36.05 -16.59 27.77
C GLU A 657 36.59 -17.61 28.77
#